data_c591255181944cc120a6d0e0d5039579
#
_entry.id   c591255181944cc120a6d0e0d5039579
#
_cell.length_a   1.000
_cell.length_b   1.000
_cell.length_c   1.000
_cell.angle_alpha   90.00
_cell.angle_beta   90.00
_cell.angle_gamma   90.00
#
_symmetry.space_group_name_H-M   'P 1'
#
loop_
_entity.id
_entity.type
_entity.pdbx_description
1 polymer ?
#
loop_
_entity_poly.entity_id
_entity_poly.type
_entity_poly.pdbx_seq_one_letter_code
_entity_poly.pdbx_strand_id
1 'polypeptide(L)'
;MIFHSPEIDSRVLCYLFRHLMCVVMSVLCAVLEIVQSFVIFCPILYGMNHIILERCIFKMNAMNKKSVLSFLFACMSLSGMGQGFIHPGILHTQADFDRVKEKLATGQEPWTAAYNKLMTSKHVDLNWKPNPTVKIIRGGWNVWEPEGDNYGAAMNDAATAYQCALVWKITGDERYAEKSVEVMNAWARTCQKVSGNSNGSLASGLYGYEFANAGELMRDYEGWNREDFKRYQQWMLRVFSDQSFGFLQERHGCADDHYWSNWGLCNVLCEISVGILCDDIYVYNAGMEYYKYMEDHRYAETLRYLVWKLHPDERGPFGYFGQMQESNRDQGHASMAVVLAADVCGAGLNQGDDLYAYMDDRIAAGFEYVAAYNTFEENLPNSPYTNSDGTFPEMGSGGQGTNRCGWPRIVNYYENIRGVDMPYSHKIMMVHGDGIDAGGGFYGGNSGGYDHLGFTTLMCSLDPLEDKTLVPTVLKGSIGYDGEALDRTLLNAVPRGAKVTLKVALPDGETDTGKWSWDDDASCTSAEREVEADTSFVYRVRYTNAAGVVSTQMFSIQVAGEAYVRDCTPYCKYAYRESQDTLIYVKKNESVILGMDYGGWHVKSWRWEKSTNGERWSKLNNATTNRFELASVASSAYYRVTMEHKSGVLKSQVFRVEVSEIDPFIIYNGEEYPGTSMVLPRGASFSLYAKPTSILSQSVNSTRIYKWVVGNDTIQADTLTYHLDDLGGQVADLNDTLHVSAMDTSFNVTLVFQRFSSTGKEARTVYHFDVPVYETNVLSPSDKDSYYIQEAMGGRYLRNTDGQFMTYSEDTDEEYLWRIRRLPSTYGSRYMFISRTNSGQHLSEDGRLSSASDYSRHSFNLWHKCGSDDLYAIERSSSASGGLWEIAPESSVISVNQGLCTSFPFRLVKKEDGSSVEDAVLENEEGIPLLEVVGRGEGSLEVSVDEEGLLDVYTLEGSLLSSVRCVPGTNRVDLPSRKGMMILRYVTASGRCKSLKVM
;
A
#
# COMPACT_ATOMS: atom_id res chain seq x y z
N MET A 1 -3.15 64.93 6.02
CA MET A 1 -1.88 64.28 6.46
C MET A 1 -1.56 63.23 5.43
N ILE A 2 -0.43 63.39 4.78
CA ILE A 2 -0.01 62.72 3.54
C ILE A 2 0.61 61.39 3.93
N PHE A 3 0.10 60.27 3.42
CA PHE A 3 0.79 58.96 3.52
C PHE A 3 1.76 58.84 2.34
N HIS A 4 3.05 58.77 2.66
CA HIS A 4 4.11 58.36 1.74
C HIS A 4 4.17 56.86 1.66
N SER A 5 4.02 56.29 0.46
CA SER A 5 4.44 54.91 0.14
C SER A 5 5.96 54.89 -0.13
N PRO A 6 6.69 53.89 0.30
CA PRO A 6 8.10 53.76 -0.03
C PRO A 6 8.25 53.33 -1.51
N GLU A 7 8.89 54.18 -2.31
CA GLU A 7 9.37 53.84 -3.65
C GLU A 7 10.44 52.72 -3.53
N ILE A 8 10.17 51.57 -4.14
CA ILE A 8 11.18 50.53 -4.29
C ILE A 8 12.20 51.03 -5.33
N ASP A 9 13.46 51.18 -4.93
CA ASP A 9 14.56 51.62 -5.75
C ASP A 9 14.68 50.77 -7.02
N SER A 10 14.51 51.40 -8.18
CA SER A 10 14.59 50.73 -9.49
C SER A 10 15.90 49.97 -9.74
N ARG A 11 16.95 50.32 -8.99
CA ARG A 11 18.24 49.64 -9.03
C ARG A 11 18.21 48.24 -8.36
N VAL A 12 17.44 48.03 -7.31
CA VAL A 12 17.25 46.75 -6.65
C VAL A 12 16.45 45.81 -7.56
N LEU A 13 15.40 46.34 -8.23
CA LEU A 13 14.61 45.56 -9.19
C LEU A 13 15.47 45.14 -10.39
N CYS A 14 16.35 46.01 -10.87
CA CYS A 14 17.26 45.73 -11.98
C CYS A 14 18.34 44.69 -11.58
N TYR A 15 18.78 44.70 -10.31
CA TYR A 15 19.76 43.75 -9.79
C TYR A 15 19.15 42.36 -9.63
N LEU A 16 17.95 42.26 -9.06
CA LEU A 16 17.18 41.02 -8.94
C LEU A 16 16.82 40.43 -10.31
N PHE A 17 16.44 41.28 -11.26
CA PHE A 17 16.13 40.84 -12.63
C PHE A 17 17.37 40.31 -13.36
N ARG A 18 18.56 40.97 -13.19
CA ARG A 18 19.82 40.44 -13.72
C ARG A 18 20.24 39.10 -13.09
N HIS A 19 20.10 38.92 -11.77
CA HIS A 19 20.41 37.66 -11.12
C HIS A 19 19.46 36.53 -11.55
N LEU A 20 18.18 36.79 -11.64
CA LEU A 20 17.19 35.84 -12.13
C LEU A 20 17.47 35.43 -13.58
N MET A 21 17.84 36.41 -14.45
CA MET A 21 18.21 36.15 -15.85
C MET A 21 19.52 35.31 -15.94
N CYS A 22 20.50 35.53 -15.07
CA CYS A 22 21.71 34.71 -15.04
C CYS A 22 21.42 33.27 -14.59
N VAL A 23 20.56 33.07 -13.61
CA VAL A 23 20.17 31.71 -13.15
C VAL A 23 19.38 30.98 -14.26
N VAL A 24 18.43 31.67 -14.91
CA VAL A 24 17.66 31.09 -16.01
C VAL A 24 18.57 30.75 -17.21
N MET A 25 19.53 31.60 -17.53
CA MET A 25 20.49 31.31 -18.60
C MET A 25 21.43 30.16 -18.25
N SER A 26 21.84 30.03 -17.00
CA SER A 26 22.67 28.89 -16.55
C SER A 26 21.92 27.56 -16.58
N VAL A 27 20.63 27.55 -16.22
CA VAL A 27 19.77 26.37 -16.35
C VAL A 27 19.53 26.00 -17.81
N LEU A 28 19.32 27.00 -18.69
CA LEU A 28 19.16 26.78 -20.14
C LEU A 28 20.44 26.22 -20.78
N CYS A 29 21.63 26.70 -20.36
CA CYS A 29 22.91 26.14 -20.82
C CYS A 29 23.10 24.69 -20.34
N ALA A 30 22.77 24.39 -19.10
CA ALA A 30 22.85 23.01 -18.56
C ALA A 30 21.87 22.05 -19.27
N VAL A 31 20.65 22.50 -19.58
CA VAL A 31 19.68 21.72 -20.36
C VAL A 31 20.17 21.49 -21.80
N LEU A 32 20.80 22.49 -22.42
CA LEU A 32 21.38 22.36 -23.76
C LEU A 32 22.58 21.39 -23.78
N GLU A 33 23.43 21.40 -22.75
CA GLU A 33 24.51 20.43 -22.60
C GLU A 33 23.99 19.00 -22.36
N ILE A 34 22.93 18.82 -21.60
CA ILE A 34 22.26 17.53 -21.40
C ILE A 34 21.64 17.04 -22.72
N VAL A 35 20.98 17.89 -23.47
CA VAL A 35 20.38 17.53 -24.76
C VAL A 35 21.47 17.21 -25.79
N GLN A 36 22.60 17.93 -25.82
CA GLN A 36 23.76 17.59 -26.67
C GLN A 36 24.42 16.28 -26.27
N SER A 37 24.51 15.98 -24.97
CA SER A 37 25.02 14.70 -24.47
C SER A 37 24.07 13.52 -24.81
N PHE A 38 22.76 13.72 -24.79
CA PHE A 38 21.78 12.71 -25.22
C PHE A 38 21.80 12.43 -26.71
N VAL A 39 22.06 13.44 -27.55
CA VAL A 39 22.18 13.30 -29.02
C VAL A 39 23.44 12.49 -29.41
N ILE A 40 24.49 12.56 -28.59
CA ILE A 40 25.74 11.81 -28.83
C ILE A 40 25.64 10.32 -28.45
N PHE A 41 24.69 9.95 -27.53
CA PHE A 41 24.54 8.58 -27.03
C PHE A 41 23.42 7.75 -27.64
N CYS A 42 22.57 8.31 -28.53
CA CYS A 42 21.46 7.56 -29.11
C CYS A 42 21.69 7.23 -30.58
N PRO A 43 21.98 5.96 -30.98
CA PRO A 43 22.23 5.58 -32.37
C PRO A 43 21.03 5.71 -33.33
N ILE A 44 19.85 5.96 -32.82
CA ILE A 44 18.58 6.01 -33.61
C ILE A 44 18.40 7.38 -34.29
N LEU A 45 19.06 8.43 -33.83
CA LEU A 45 18.95 9.78 -34.37
C LEU A 45 19.96 10.12 -35.47
N TYR A 46 20.79 9.18 -35.88
CA TYR A 46 21.84 9.39 -36.92
C TYR A 46 21.30 9.54 -38.36
N GLY A 47 19.98 9.51 -38.55
CA GLY A 47 19.32 9.64 -39.84
C GLY A 47 18.66 11.00 -40.15
N MET A 48 18.64 11.95 -39.20
CA MET A 48 18.02 13.26 -39.43
C MET A 48 19.04 14.25 -39.99
N ASN A 49 18.77 14.78 -41.18
CA ASN A 49 19.59 15.73 -41.88
C ASN A 49 19.91 16.99 -41.04
N HIS A 50 21.19 17.31 -40.94
CA HIS A 50 21.75 18.51 -40.28
C HIS A 50 21.06 19.84 -40.67
N ILE A 51 20.47 19.91 -41.87
CA ILE A 51 19.72 21.06 -42.39
C ILE A 51 18.41 21.33 -41.62
N ILE A 52 17.78 20.31 -41.06
CA ILE A 52 16.51 20.50 -40.30
C ILE A 52 16.82 21.09 -38.91
N LEU A 53 17.88 20.66 -38.27
CA LEU A 53 18.30 21.16 -36.96
C LEU A 53 18.74 22.64 -37.03
N GLU A 54 19.50 23.03 -38.04
CA GLU A 54 19.87 24.45 -38.27
C GLU A 54 18.70 25.34 -38.60
N ARG A 55 17.71 24.83 -39.33
CA ARG A 55 16.46 25.59 -39.61
C ARG A 55 15.57 25.76 -38.38
N CYS A 56 15.55 24.77 -37.45
CA CYS A 56 14.83 24.91 -36.19
C CYS A 56 15.52 25.91 -35.27
N ILE A 57 16.83 25.90 -35.15
CA ILE A 57 17.61 26.83 -34.32
C ILE A 57 17.50 28.26 -34.89
N PHE A 58 17.53 28.40 -36.19
CA PHE A 58 17.36 29.74 -36.87
C PHE A 58 15.94 30.29 -36.72
N LYS A 59 14.89 29.46 -36.73
CA LYS A 59 13.52 29.88 -36.46
C LYS A 59 13.30 30.27 -35.02
N MET A 60 13.95 29.58 -34.07
CA MET A 60 13.84 29.94 -32.63
C MET A 60 14.49 31.30 -32.33
N ASN A 61 15.62 31.64 -32.98
CA ASN A 61 16.28 32.95 -32.82
C ASN A 61 15.52 34.09 -33.48
N ALA A 62 14.57 33.84 -34.39
CA ALA A 62 13.74 34.82 -35.05
C ALA A 62 12.38 35.06 -34.36
N MET A 63 12.03 34.28 -33.34
CA MET A 63 10.76 34.46 -32.61
C MET A 63 10.88 35.55 -31.56
N ASN A 64 9.86 36.43 -31.51
CA ASN A 64 9.76 37.48 -30.52
C ASN A 64 9.67 36.90 -29.10
N LYS A 65 10.40 37.49 -28.15
CA LYS A 65 10.49 37.03 -26.74
C LYS A 65 9.13 36.73 -26.09
N LYS A 66 8.07 37.39 -26.50
CA LYS A 66 6.69 37.11 -26.05
C LYS A 66 6.17 35.76 -26.56
N SER A 67 6.49 35.40 -27.80
CA SER A 67 6.07 34.11 -28.40
C SER A 67 6.84 32.93 -27.83
N VAL A 68 8.11 33.12 -27.45
CA VAL A 68 8.91 32.08 -26.75
C VAL A 68 8.39 31.88 -25.32
N LEU A 69 8.04 32.96 -24.64
CA LEU A 69 7.46 32.87 -23.27
C LEU A 69 6.07 32.20 -23.30
N SER A 70 5.25 32.54 -24.31
CA SER A 70 3.94 31.88 -24.51
C SER A 70 4.07 30.40 -24.87
N PHE A 71 5.10 30.04 -25.66
CA PHE A 71 5.39 28.63 -25.97
C PHE A 71 5.93 27.86 -24.76
N LEU A 72 6.79 28.47 -23.94
CA LEU A 72 7.26 27.91 -22.67
C LEU A 72 6.12 27.79 -21.63
N PHE A 73 5.23 28.78 -21.57
CA PHE A 73 4.02 28.70 -20.75
C PHE A 73 3.04 27.62 -21.24
N ALA A 74 2.88 27.47 -22.56
CA ALA A 74 2.10 26.37 -23.14
C ALA A 74 2.75 25.00 -22.93
N CYS A 75 4.09 24.91 -23.00
CA CYS A 75 4.80 23.66 -22.66
C CYS A 75 4.80 23.36 -21.15
N MET A 76 4.82 24.37 -20.27
CA MET A 76 4.66 24.16 -18.83
C MET A 76 3.22 23.80 -18.43
N SER A 77 2.21 24.29 -19.16
CA SER A 77 0.82 23.88 -18.95
C SER A 77 0.51 22.48 -19.50
N LEU A 78 1.31 21.97 -20.45
CA LEU A 78 1.21 20.59 -20.94
C LEU A 78 1.87 19.54 -20.02
N SER A 79 2.76 19.95 -19.12
CA SER A 79 3.43 19.02 -18.16
C SER A 79 2.65 18.78 -16.86
N GLY A 80 1.42 19.27 -16.74
CA GLY A 80 0.52 19.11 -15.60
C GLY A 80 -0.86 18.58 -15.95
N MET A 81 -1.09 18.09 -17.17
CA MET A 81 -2.32 17.37 -17.48
C MET A 81 -2.23 15.96 -16.89
N GLY A 82 -2.94 15.71 -15.78
CA GLY A 82 -3.28 14.37 -15.32
C GLY A 82 -3.93 13.59 -16.48
N GLN A 83 -4.12 12.29 -16.31
CA GLN A 83 -4.66 11.40 -17.37
C GLN A 83 -6.10 11.73 -17.79
N GLY A 84 -6.53 12.97 -17.65
CA GLY A 84 -7.80 13.51 -18.11
C GLY A 84 -8.96 13.43 -17.10
N PHE A 85 -8.79 12.97 -15.85
CA PHE A 85 -9.82 13.09 -14.82
C PHE A 85 -10.07 14.55 -14.43
N ILE A 86 -11.31 14.86 -14.00
CA ILE A 86 -11.71 16.13 -13.40
C ILE A 86 -11.38 16.09 -11.90
N HIS A 87 -10.75 17.15 -11.37
CA HIS A 87 -10.38 17.28 -9.96
C HIS A 87 -10.76 18.65 -9.37
N PRO A 88 -11.38 18.69 -8.16
CA PRO A 88 -11.99 17.54 -7.52
C PRO A 88 -13.13 16.99 -8.37
N GLY A 89 -13.36 15.69 -8.34
CA GLY A 89 -14.32 15.09 -9.26
C GLY A 89 -14.80 13.68 -8.84
N ILE A 90 -14.69 13.31 -7.53
CA ILE A 90 -15.37 12.10 -7.03
C ILE A 90 -16.81 12.45 -6.68
N LEU A 91 -17.11 12.75 -5.44
CA LEU A 91 -18.48 13.11 -5.02
C LEU A 91 -18.79 14.60 -5.18
N HIS A 92 -17.79 15.45 -5.32
CA HIS A 92 -17.93 16.90 -5.43
C HIS A 92 -17.00 17.46 -6.49
N THR A 93 -17.47 18.53 -7.16
CA THR A 93 -16.70 19.31 -8.12
C THR A 93 -16.39 20.70 -7.56
N GLN A 94 -15.50 21.45 -8.21
CA GLN A 94 -15.25 22.84 -7.85
C GLN A 94 -16.52 23.70 -7.96
N ALA A 95 -17.38 23.42 -8.95
CA ALA A 95 -18.65 24.13 -9.14
C ALA A 95 -19.60 23.96 -7.94
N ASP A 96 -19.58 22.81 -7.27
CA ASP A 96 -20.38 22.58 -6.05
C ASP A 96 -19.92 23.48 -4.92
N PHE A 97 -18.61 23.61 -4.71
CA PHE A 97 -18.05 24.51 -3.70
C PHE A 97 -18.33 25.97 -4.00
N ASP A 98 -18.23 26.37 -5.26
CA ASP A 98 -18.51 27.76 -5.67
C ASP A 98 -19.98 28.10 -5.43
N ARG A 99 -20.91 27.20 -5.77
CA ARG A 99 -22.34 27.31 -5.45
C ARG A 99 -22.57 27.41 -3.95
N VAL A 100 -22.01 26.53 -3.14
CA VAL A 100 -22.17 26.57 -1.68
C VAL A 100 -21.69 27.91 -1.11
N LYS A 101 -20.53 28.40 -1.54
CA LYS A 101 -19.99 29.70 -1.09
C LYS A 101 -20.94 30.84 -1.45
N GLU A 102 -21.49 30.87 -2.65
CA GLU A 102 -22.45 31.86 -3.10
C GLU A 102 -23.72 31.85 -2.25
N LYS A 103 -24.29 30.64 -2.02
CA LYS A 103 -25.51 30.43 -1.22
C LYS A 103 -25.32 30.86 0.24
N LEU A 104 -24.20 30.50 0.84
CA LEU A 104 -23.86 30.88 2.21
C LEU A 104 -23.62 32.39 2.35
N ALA A 105 -22.98 33.03 1.37
CA ALA A 105 -22.75 34.47 1.39
C ALA A 105 -24.07 35.30 1.37
N THR A 106 -25.13 34.69 0.84
CA THR A 106 -26.47 35.31 0.76
C THR A 106 -27.43 34.77 1.81
N GLY A 107 -27.00 33.83 2.67
CA GLY A 107 -27.82 33.28 3.74
C GLY A 107 -29.00 32.44 3.25
N GLN A 108 -28.85 31.78 2.08
CA GLN A 108 -29.94 30.97 1.50
C GLN A 108 -30.06 29.58 2.17
N GLU A 109 -31.32 29.17 2.31
CA GLU A 109 -31.65 27.80 2.75
C GLU A 109 -31.83 26.87 1.53
N PRO A 110 -31.55 25.58 1.66
CA PRO A 110 -31.16 24.85 2.88
C PRO A 110 -29.65 24.89 3.20
N TRP A 111 -28.81 25.55 2.39
CA TRP A 111 -27.35 25.54 2.51
C TRP A 111 -26.86 26.10 3.87
N THR A 112 -27.47 27.19 4.37
CA THR A 112 -27.07 27.79 5.65
C THR A 112 -27.32 26.83 6.83
N ALA A 113 -28.50 26.22 6.88
CA ALA A 113 -28.81 25.25 7.94
C ALA A 113 -27.93 23.99 7.84
N ALA A 114 -27.67 23.49 6.63
CA ALA A 114 -26.81 22.32 6.40
C ALA A 114 -25.33 22.61 6.77
N TYR A 115 -24.83 23.81 6.46
CA TYR A 115 -23.50 24.25 6.87
C TYR A 115 -23.38 24.34 8.40
N ASN A 116 -24.42 24.89 9.07
CA ASN A 116 -24.44 24.94 10.52
C ASN A 116 -24.39 23.53 11.16
N LYS A 117 -25.06 22.53 10.55
CA LYS A 117 -24.94 21.14 10.98
C LYS A 117 -23.51 20.61 10.82
N LEU A 118 -22.83 20.90 9.71
CA LEU A 118 -21.43 20.53 9.53
C LEU A 118 -20.56 21.14 10.63
N MET A 119 -20.71 22.42 10.92
CA MET A 119 -19.91 23.13 11.93
C MET A 119 -20.17 22.66 13.37
N THR A 120 -21.28 21.96 13.63
CA THR A 120 -21.58 21.35 14.93
C THR A 120 -21.16 19.89 15.02
N SER A 121 -20.62 19.30 13.97
CA SER A 121 -20.12 17.94 13.98
C SER A 121 -18.88 17.80 14.85
N LYS A 122 -18.80 16.70 15.62
CA LYS A 122 -17.60 16.38 16.41
C LYS A 122 -16.34 16.18 15.54
N HIS A 123 -16.51 15.86 14.27
CA HIS A 123 -15.42 15.57 13.34
C HIS A 123 -14.79 16.82 12.71
N VAL A 124 -15.32 18.01 12.95
CA VAL A 124 -14.67 19.29 12.61
C VAL A 124 -13.91 19.90 13.80
N ASP A 125 -13.76 19.15 14.91
CA ASP A 125 -12.97 19.61 16.05
C ASP A 125 -11.48 19.60 15.69
N LEU A 126 -10.85 20.77 15.71
CA LEU A 126 -9.41 20.94 15.45
C LEU A 126 -8.50 20.23 16.49
N ASN A 127 -9.06 19.86 17.64
CA ASN A 127 -8.36 19.07 18.65
C ASN A 127 -8.44 17.55 18.42
N TRP A 128 -9.15 17.12 17.38
CA TRP A 128 -9.21 15.70 17.02
C TRP A 128 -7.82 15.09 16.94
N LYS A 129 -7.65 13.88 17.48
CA LYS A 129 -6.40 13.13 17.40
C LYS A 129 -6.62 11.91 16.50
N PRO A 130 -5.83 11.77 15.43
CA PRO A 130 -5.87 10.57 14.62
C PRO A 130 -5.57 9.32 15.45
N ASN A 131 -6.27 8.23 15.15
CA ASN A 131 -6.08 6.94 15.82
C ASN A 131 -5.79 5.82 14.78
N PRO A 132 -4.69 5.92 14.01
CA PRO A 132 -4.37 4.94 12.98
C PRO A 132 -3.95 3.61 13.61
N THR A 133 -4.38 2.51 13.00
CA THR A 133 -4.01 1.15 13.37
C THR A 133 -3.19 0.49 12.26
N VAL A 134 -2.32 -0.46 12.61
CA VAL A 134 -1.52 -1.22 11.62
C VAL A 134 -2.42 -2.05 10.72
N LYS A 135 -3.51 -2.58 11.27
CA LYS A 135 -4.57 -3.30 10.56
C LYS A 135 -5.92 -2.65 10.86
N ILE A 136 -6.75 -2.45 9.86
CA ILE A 136 -8.18 -2.17 10.06
C ILE A 136 -8.88 -3.52 10.15
N ILE A 137 -9.52 -3.81 11.28
CA ILE A 137 -10.17 -5.10 11.52
C ILE A 137 -11.67 -4.90 11.63
N ARG A 138 -12.43 -5.61 10.77
CA ARG A 138 -13.89 -5.73 10.86
C ARG A 138 -14.29 -7.20 10.73
N GLY A 139 -14.98 -7.74 11.74
CA GLY A 139 -15.25 -9.16 11.88
C GLY A 139 -14.03 -9.92 12.42
N GLY A 140 -13.37 -9.41 13.43
CA GLY A 140 -12.29 -10.06 14.18
C GLY A 140 -12.79 -11.19 15.10
N TRP A 141 -11.94 -11.63 16.03
CA TRP A 141 -12.18 -12.75 16.95
C TRP A 141 -12.48 -14.09 16.24
N ASN A 142 -11.74 -14.38 15.19
CA ASN A 142 -11.88 -15.63 14.46
C ASN A 142 -10.51 -16.26 14.16
N VAL A 143 -10.50 -17.45 13.54
CA VAL A 143 -9.25 -18.20 13.25
C VAL A 143 -8.30 -17.49 12.27
N TRP A 144 -8.82 -16.58 11.45
CA TRP A 144 -8.06 -15.82 10.44
C TRP A 144 -7.57 -14.48 10.99
N GLU A 145 -8.33 -13.90 11.93
CA GLU A 145 -8.01 -12.65 12.60
C GLU A 145 -8.38 -12.77 14.08
N PRO A 146 -7.40 -13.14 14.93
CA PRO A 146 -7.64 -13.33 16.36
C PRO A 146 -7.80 -12.04 17.15
N GLU A 147 -7.39 -10.91 16.57
CA GLU A 147 -7.59 -9.60 17.16
C GLU A 147 -9.05 -9.14 17.03
N GLY A 148 -9.50 -8.25 17.95
CA GLY A 148 -10.86 -7.72 17.95
C GLY A 148 -11.08 -6.63 16.92
N ASP A 149 -12.35 -6.30 16.70
CA ASP A 149 -12.75 -5.20 15.82
C ASP A 149 -12.16 -3.85 16.28
N ASN A 150 -11.57 -3.13 15.35
CA ASN A 150 -11.04 -1.77 15.57
C ASN A 150 -11.42 -0.79 14.46
N TYR A 151 -12.21 -1.21 13.48
CA TYR A 151 -12.60 -0.41 12.32
C TYR A 151 -13.26 0.95 12.67
N GLY A 152 -13.77 1.10 13.89
CA GLY A 152 -14.31 2.36 14.38
C GLY A 152 -13.31 3.51 14.35
N ALA A 153 -12.01 3.23 14.47
CA ALA A 153 -10.95 4.23 14.34
C ALA A 153 -10.88 4.76 12.90
N ALA A 154 -10.81 3.87 11.90
CA ALA A 154 -10.76 4.25 10.48
C ALA A 154 -12.01 5.05 10.07
N MET A 155 -13.17 4.57 10.46
CA MET A 155 -14.47 5.17 10.21
C MET A 155 -14.56 6.62 10.72
N ASN A 156 -14.16 6.87 11.97
CA ASN A 156 -14.20 8.22 12.55
C ASN A 156 -13.12 9.13 11.95
N ASP A 157 -11.92 8.61 11.69
CA ASP A 157 -10.83 9.40 11.12
C ASP A 157 -11.10 9.75 9.65
N ALA A 158 -11.68 8.85 8.86
CA ALA A 158 -12.12 9.15 7.50
C ALA A 158 -13.16 10.28 7.48
N ALA A 159 -14.17 10.20 8.37
CA ALA A 159 -15.17 11.25 8.53
C ALA A 159 -14.55 12.59 8.93
N THR A 160 -13.55 12.58 9.83
CA THR A 160 -12.83 13.79 10.25
C THR A 160 -12.02 14.38 9.08
N ALA A 161 -11.27 13.55 8.36
CA ALA A 161 -10.49 14.01 7.21
C ALA A 161 -11.40 14.67 6.17
N TYR A 162 -12.50 14.01 5.81
CA TYR A 162 -13.46 14.53 4.83
C TYR A 162 -14.16 15.81 5.30
N GLN A 163 -14.71 15.84 6.53
CA GLN A 163 -15.46 17.00 6.99
C GLN A 163 -14.56 18.22 7.18
N CYS A 164 -13.33 18.05 7.66
CA CYS A 164 -12.34 19.12 7.70
C CYS A 164 -11.98 19.62 6.29
N ALA A 165 -11.83 18.71 5.31
CA ALA A 165 -11.61 19.11 3.92
C ALA A 165 -12.77 19.93 3.36
N LEU A 166 -14.03 19.56 3.65
CA LEU A 166 -15.21 20.35 3.27
C LEU A 166 -15.16 21.78 3.85
N VAL A 167 -14.89 21.89 5.17
CA VAL A 167 -14.81 23.20 5.82
C VAL A 167 -13.71 24.05 5.19
N TRP A 168 -12.53 23.50 4.96
CA TRP A 168 -11.44 24.21 4.27
C TRP A 168 -11.84 24.67 2.87
N LYS A 169 -12.38 23.79 2.03
CA LYS A 169 -12.84 24.13 0.67
C LYS A 169 -13.88 25.25 0.67
N ILE A 170 -14.77 25.30 1.67
CA ILE A 170 -15.83 26.31 1.78
C ILE A 170 -15.28 27.62 2.34
N THR A 171 -14.45 27.58 3.39
CA THR A 171 -14.05 28.77 4.15
C THR A 171 -12.66 29.30 3.81
N GLY A 172 -11.77 28.46 3.27
CA GLY A 172 -10.36 28.75 3.09
C GLY A 172 -9.53 28.75 4.39
N ASP A 173 -10.10 28.30 5.51
CA ASP A 173 -9.37 28.21 6.80
C ASP A 173 -8.40 27.03 6.80
N GLU A 174 -7.10 27.33 6.64
CA GLU A 174 -6.03 26.35 6.51
C GLU A 174 -5.89 25.40 7.71
N ARG A 175 -6.35 25.78 8.91
CA ARG A 175 -6.33 24.91 10.08
C ARG A 175 -7.10 23.61 9.87
N TYR A 176 -8.19 23.67 9.11
CA TYR A 176 -8.97 22.49 8.72
C TYR A 176 -8.25 21.67 7.63
N ALA A 177 -7.56 22.32 6.71
CA ALA A 177 -6.72 21.63 5.74
C ALA A 177 -5.59 20.85 6.44
N GLU A 178 -4.87 21.51 7.36
CA GLU A 178 -3.82 20.90 8.16
C GLU A 178 -4.34 19.70 8.96
N LYS A 179 -5.54 19.80 9.58
CA LYS A 179 -6.15 18.70 10.32
C LYS A 179 -6.50 17.53 9.41
N SER A 180 -7.10 17.76 8.26
CA SER A 180 -7.41 16.73 7.27
C SER A 180 -6.14 15.98 6.83
N VAL A 181 -5.08 16.71 6.49
CA VAL A 181 -3.78 16.17 6.08
C VAL A 181 -3.09 15.42 7.23
N GLU A 182 -3.17 15.93 8.48
CA GLU A 182 -2.65 15.24 9.68
C GLU A 182 -3.24 13.83 9.79
N VAL A 183 -4.57 13.71 9.69
CA VAL A 183 -5.27 12.42 9.79
C VAL A 183 -4.85 11.49 8.65
N MET A 184 -4.91 11.94 7.42
CA MET A 184 -4.58 11.13 6.25
C MET A 184 -3.14 10.65 6.25
N ASN A 185 -2.19 11.52 6.62
CA ASN A 185 -0.78 11.15 6.72
C ASN A 185 -0.52 10.15 7.85
N ALA A 186 -1.22 10.26 8.98
CA ALA A 186 -1.09 9.31 10.09
C ALA A 186 -1.50 7.89 9.63
N TRP A 187 -2.63 7.77 8.92
CA TRP A 187 -3.09 6.49 8.38
C TRP A 187 -2.17 5.94 7.30
N ALA A 188 -1.77 6.75 6.33
CA ALA A 188 -0.89 6.30 5.23
C ALA A 188 0.50 5.84 5.69
N ARG A 189 0.97 6.32 6.85
CA ARG A 189 2.24 5.90 7.45
C ARG A 189 2.11 4.64 8.31
N THR A 190 0.93 4.38 8.88
CA THR A 190 0.73 3.35 9.89
C THR A 190 0.02 2.12 9.33
N CYS A 191 -1.08 2.31 8.60
CA CYS A 191 -1.95 1.22 8.18
C CYS A 191 -1.37 0.45 7.00
N GLN A 192 -1.29 -0.87 7.14
CA GLN A 192 -0.68 -1.78 6.17
C GLN A 192 -1.70 -2.63 5.43
N LYS A 193 -2.84 -2.96 6.04
CA LYS A 193 -3.89 -3.81 5.45
C LYS A 193 -5.25 -3.64 6.11
N VAL A 194 -6.29 -4.08 5.41
CA VAL A 194 -7.61 -4.37 5.99
C VAL A 194 -7.68 -5.87 6.26
N SER A 195 -8.32 -6.28 7.36
CA SER A 195 -8.37 -7.66 7.84
C SER A 195 -9.71 -7.97 8.52
N GLY A 196 -9.91 -9.21 8.90
CA GLY A 196 -11.13 -9.70 9.56
C GLY A 196 -11.66 -10.96 8.89
N ASN A 197 -12.94 -11.27 9.09
CA ASN A 197 -13.65 -12.24 8.26
C ASN A 197 -14.09 -11.57 6.93
N SER A 198 -15.13 -12.07 6.26
CA SER A 198 -15.66 -11.44 5.04
C SER A 198 -15.94 -9.93 5.21
N ASN A 199 -16.30 -9.47 6.43
CA ASN A 199 -16.53 -8.04 6.70
C ASN A 199 -15.29 -7.15 6.50
N GLY A 200 -14.08 -7.71 6.42
CA GLY A 200 -12.89 -6.97 6.01
C GLY A 200 -13.05 -6.35 4.63
N SER A 201 -13.66 -7.07 3.67
CA SER A 201 -13.91 -6.52 2.33
C SER A 201 -15.00 -5.43 2.34
N LEU A 202 -16.00 -5.54 3.22
CA LEU A 202 -16.97 -4.45 3.42
C LEU A 202 -16.28 -3.21 4.00
N ALA A 203 -15.37 -3.37 4.96
CA ALA A 203 -14.58 -2.28 5.53
C ALA A 203 -13.66 -1.63 4.48
N SER A 204 -13.06 -2.43 3.60
CA SER A 204 -12.22 -1.91 2.50
C SER A 204 -13.03 -1.01 1.57
N GLY A 205 -14.18 -1.49 1.11
CA GLY A 205 -15.06 -0.72 0.24
C GLY A 205 -15.49 0.60 0.88
N LEU A 206 -16.07 0.55 2.08
CA LEU A 206 -16.62 1.72 2.77
C LEU A 206 -15.54 2.75 3.12
N TYR A 207 -14.51 2.36 3.87
CA TYR A 207 -13.51 3.36 4.31
C TYR A 207 -12.57 3.76 3.18
N GLY A 208 -12.40 2.89 2.17
CA GLY A 208 -11.63 3.21 0.97
C GLY A 208 -12.23 4.38 0.20
N TYR A 209 -13.52 4.37 -0.13
CA TYR A 209 -14.10 5.51 -0.83
C TYR A 209 -14.16 6.78 0.04
N GLU A 210 -14.37 6.63 1.36
CA GLU A 210 -14.40 7.77 2.27
C GLU A 210 -13.05 8.49 2.35
N PHE A 211 -11.95 7.74 2.57
CA PHE A 211 -10.60 8.30 2.54
C PHE A 211 -10.24 8.84 1.16
N ALA A 212 -10.63 8.18 0.07
CA ALA A 212 -10.35 8.66 -1.28
C ALA A 212 -10.99 10.03 -1.53
N ASN A 213 -12.23 10.25 -1.09
CA ASN A 213 -12.90 11.54 -1.19
C ASN A 213 -12.19 12.63 -0.37
N ALA A 214 -11.74 12.33 0.85
CA ALA A 214 -10.97 13.27 1.66
C ALA A 214 -9.66 13.67 0.94
N GLY A 215 -8.91 12.69 0.43
CA GLY A 215 -7.66 12.91 -0.30
C GLY A 215 -7.85 13.71 -1.57
N GLU A 216 -8.93 13.47 -2.29
CA GLU A 216 -9.28 14.19 -3.52
C GLU A 216 -9.56 15.68 -3.26
N LEU A 217 -10.31 15.99 -2.21
CA LEU A 217 -10.57 17.40 -1.84
C LEU A 217 -9.30 18.14 -1.43
N MET A 218 -8.30 17.42 -0.91
CA MET A 218 -7.04 18.01 -0.46
C MET A 218 -5.94 18.01 -1.53
N ARG A 219 -6.20 17.50 -2.73
CA ARG A 219 -5.22 17.34 -3.83
C ARG A 219 -4.48 18.64 -4.17
N ASP A 220 -5.18 19.77 -4.16
CA ASP A 220 -4.69 21.09 -4.53
C ASP A 220 -4.21 21.93 -3.32
N TYR A 221 -4.24 21.38 -2.11
CA TYR A 221 -3.72 22.08 -0.93
C TYR A 221 -2.19 22.16 -0.98
N GLU A 222 -1.64 23.38 -1.12
CA GLU A 222 -0.19 23.60 -1.24
C GLU A 222 0.60 23.16 0.01
N GLY A 223 -0.06 23.18 1.19
CA GLY A 223 0.53 22.72 2.46
C GLY A 223 0.72 21.21 2.56
N TRP A 224 0.13 20.41 1.67
CA TRP A 224 0.37 18.97 1.66
C TRP A 224 1.62 18.64 0.88
N ASN A 225 2.65 18.12 1.57
CA ASN A 225 3.89 17.69 0.93
C ASN A 225 3.62 16.65 -0.18
N ARG A 226 4.16 16.89 -1.38
CA ARG A 226 3.89 16.06 -2.56
C ARG A 226 4.33 14.59 -2.42
N GLU A 227 5.39 14.32 -1.67
CA GLU A 227 5.82 12.95 -1.42
C GLU A 227 4.88 12.24 -0.41
N ASP A 228 4.33 12.99 0.57
CA ASP A 228 3.30 12.46 1.46
C ASP A 228 1.99 12.19 0.71
N PHE A 229 1.59 13.07 -0.22
CA PHE A 229 0.44 12.83 -1.08
C PHE A 229 0.62 11.58 -1.95
N LYS A 230 1.79 11.41 -2.59
CA LYS A 230 2.10 10.19 -3.35
C LYS A 230 2.06 8.94 -2.48
N ARG A 231 2.60 9.02 -1.24
CA ARG A 231 2.51 7.91 -0.28
C ARG A 231 1.06 7.58 0.05
N TYR A 232 0.24 8.60 0.20
CA TYR A 232 -1.20 8.45 0.43
C TYR A 232 -1.88 7.75 -0.75
N GLN A 233 -1.64 8.18 -1.98
CA GLN A 233 -2.17 7.52 -3.19
C GLN A 233 -1.73 6.04 -3.26
N GLN A 234 -0.45 5.74 -3.01
CA GLN A 234 0.05 4.37 -2.98
C GLN A 234 -0.57 3.54 -1.85
N TRP A 235 -0.83 4.15 -0.69
CA TRP A 235 -1.53 3.51 0.40
C TRP A 235 -2.97 3.16 0.02
N MET A 236 -3.69 4.07 -0.61
CA MET A 236 -5.05 3.84 -1.10
C MET A 236 -5.11 2.67 -2.09
N LEU A 237 -4.20 2.65 -3.06
CA LEU A 237 -4.10 1.55 -4.04
C LEU A 237 -3.78 0.21 -3.36
N ARG A 238 -2.78 0.20 -2.49
CA ARG A 238 -2.26 -1.04 -1.89
C ARG A 238 -3.16 -1.64 -0.83
N VAL A 239 -3.83 -0.81 -0.02
CA VAL A 239 -4.58 -1.28 1.16
C VAL A 239 -6.07 -1.43 0.85
N PHE A 240 -6.65 -0.48 0.14
CA PHE A 240 -8.09 -0.49 -0.13
C PHE A 240 -8.43 -1.04 -1.51
N SER A 241 -7.88 -0.49 -2.58
CA SER A 241 -8.20 -0.94 -3.94
C SER A 241 -7.84 -2.42 -4.14
N ASP A 242 -6.65 -2.87 -3.76
CA ASP A 242 -6.29 -4.29 -3.87
C ASP A 242 -7.28 -5.21 -3.14
N GLN A 243 -7.72 -4.85 -1.93
CA GLN A 243 -8.67 -5.65 -1.15
C GLN A 243 -10.08 -5.61 -1.76
N SER A 244 -10.54 -4.43 -2.17
CA SER A 244 -11.84 -4.22 -2.82
C SER A 244 -11.92 -4.99 -4.12
N PHE A 245 -10.87 -4.90 -4.93
CA PHE A 245 -10.83 -5.61 -6.18
C PHE A 245 -10.75 -7.13 -5.99
N GLY A 246 -9.99 -7.60 -5.01
CA GLY A 246 -9.94 -9.01 -4.64
C GLY A 246 -11.32 -9.56 -4.30
N PHE A 247 -12.11 -8.81 -3.55
CA PHE A 247 -13.51 -9.16 -3.27
C PHE A 247 -14.36 -9.18 -4.55
N LEU A 248 -14.30 -8.13 -5.37
CA LEU A 248 -15.07 -8.06 -6.61
C LEU A 248 -14.75 -9.23 -7.56
N GLN A 249 -13.51 -9.70 -7.56
CA GLN A 249 -13.07 -10.79 -8.42
C GLN A 249 -13.40 -12.17 -7.84
N GLU A 250 -13.18 -12.42 -6.56
CA GLU A 250 -13.21 -13.77 -5.96
C GLU A 250 -14.45 -14.07 -5.14
N ARG A 251 -15.16 -13.05 -4.65
CA ARG A 251 -16.36 -13.23 -3.80
C ARG A 251 -16.13 -14.19 -2.63
N HIS A 252 -14.90 -14.23 -2.08
CA HIS A 252 -14.47 -15.22 -1.08
C HIS A 252 -14.75 -16.68 -1.52
N GLY A 253 -14.77 -16.97 -2.81
CA GLY A 253 -15.08 -18.30 -3.38
C GLY A 253 -16.56 -18.68 -3.34
N CYS A 254 -17.47 -17.73 -3.08
CA CYS A 254 -18.91 -17.94 -3.11
C CYS A 254 -19.47 -17.85 -4.53
N ALA A 255 -20.74 -18.25 -4.70
CA ALA A 255 -21.46 -18.07 -5.96
C ALA A 255 -21.62 -16.56 -6.31
N ASP A 256 -21.77 -16.25 -7.59
CA ASP A 256 -21.87 -14.88 -8.11
C ASP A 256 -22.98 -14.06 -7.43
N ASP A 257 -24.11 -14.70 -7.10
CA ASP A 257 -25.29 -14.08 -6.51
C ASP A 257 -25.41 -14.24 -4.98
N HIS A 258 -24.35 -14.74 -4.29
CA HIS A 258 -24.33 -14.91 -2.85
C HIS A 258 -24.37 -13.57 -2.12
N TYR A 259 -23.51 -12.61 -2.53
CA TYR A 259 -23.40 -11.33 -1.84
C TYR A 259 -24.53 -10.37 -2.21
N TRP A 260 -24.98 -9.63 -1.20
CA TRP A 260 -25.96 -8.57 -1.35
C TRP A 260 -25.33 -7.30 -1.93
N SER A 261 -26.13 -6.50 -2.62
CA SER A 261 -25.64 -5.39 -3.47
C SER A 261 -24.80 -4.35 -2.71
N ASN A 262 -25.06 -4.08 -1.42
CA ASN A 262 -24.26 -3.14 -0.64
C ASN A 262 -22.78 -3.55 -0.58
N TRP A 263 -22.48 -4.86 -0.54
CA TRP A 263 -21.11 -5.37 -0.55
C TRP A 263 -20.37 -5.06 -1.84
N GLY A 264 -20.99 -5.30 -2.97
CA GLY A 264 -20.40 -4.99 -4.27
C GLY A 264 -20.32 -3.49 -4.52
N LEU A 265 -21.39 -2.74 -4.21
CA LEU A 265 -21.46 -1.31 -4.46
C LEU A 265 -20.39 -0.49 -3.70
N CYS A 266 -20.14 -0.79 -2.42
CA CYS A 266 -19.10 -0.07 -1.69
C CYS A 266 -17.69 -0.34 -2.26
N ASN A 267 -17.42 -1.58 -2.71
CA ASN A 267 -16.17 -1.93 -3.34
C ASN A 267 -16.03 -1.32 -4.75
N VAL A 268 -17.11 -1.28 -5.53
CA VAL A 268 -17.16 -0.54 -6.81
C VAL A 268 -16.88 0.95 -6.61
N LEU A 269 -17.54 1.57 -5.62
CA LEU A 269 -17.33 2.98 -5.30
C LEU A 269 -15.90 3.27 -4.82
N CYS A 270 -15.30 2.33 -4.08
CA CYS A 270 -13.89 2.40 -3.69
C CYS A 270 -12.98 2.42 -4.92
N GLU A 271 -13.16 1.49 -5.88
CA GLU A 271 -12.34 1.43 -7.09
C GLU A 271 -12.48 2.71 -7.92
N ILE A 272 -13.71 3.18 -8.15
CA ILE A 272 -13.96 4.44 -8.88
C ILE A 272 -13.26 5.61 -8.18
N SER A 273 -13.43 5.72 -6.86
CA SER A 273 -12.88 6.84 -6.07
C SER A 273 -11.36 6.82 -6.03
N VAL A 274 -10.77 5.64 -5.81
CA VAL A 274 -9.30 5.48 -5.78
C VAL A 274 -8.70 5.69 -7.17
N GLY A 275 -9.37 5.20 -8.22
CA GLY A 275 -8.95 5.42 -9.61
C GLY A 275 -8.86 6.92 -9.96
N ILE A 276 -9.87 7.71 -9.59
CA ILE A 276 -9.86 9.18 -9.78
C ILE A 276 -8.77 9.82 -8.93
N LEU A 277 -8.71 9.55 -7.62
CA LEU A 277 -7.70 10.11 -6.71
C LEU A 277 -6.27 9.85 -7.19
N CYS A 278 -6.01 8.68 -7.74
CA CYS A 278 -4.66 8.25 -8.13
C CYS A 278 -4.33 8.53 -9.60
N ASP A 279 -5.24 9.08 -10.39
CA ASP A 279 -5.13 9.20 -11.84
C ASP A 279 -4.88 7.81 -12.52
N ASP A 280 -5.41 6.73 -11.94
CA ASP A 280 -5.27 5.39 -12.47
C ASP A 280 -6.54 4.94 -13.21
N ILE A 281 -6.47 5.03 -14.54
CA ILE A 281 -7.60 4.68 -15.41
C ILE A 281 -7.96 3.20 -15.32
N TYR A 282 -6.98 2.32 -15.07
CA TYR A 282 -7.25 0.89 -14.94
C TYR A 282 -8.11 0.58 -13.71
N VAL A 283 -7.79 1.21 -12.57
CA VAL A 283 -8.54 1.06 -11.33
C VAL A 283 -9.96 1.62 -11.46
N TYR A 284 -10.08 2.83 -12.05
CA TYR A 284 -11.39 3.43 -12.36
C TYR A 284 -12.25 2.52 -13.25
N ASN A 285 -11.67 2.07 -14.37
CA ASN A 285 -12.36 1.20 -15.30
C ASN A 285 -12.80 -0.11 -14.66
N ALA A 286 -12.00 -0.64 -13.71
CA ALA A 286 -12.34 -1.84 -12.98
C ALA A 286 -13.65 -1.69 -12.19
N GLY A 287 -13.82 -0.58 -11.45
CA GLY A 287 -15.08 -0.29 -10.75
C GLY A 287 -16.25 -0.12 -11.71
N MET A 288 -16.05 0.63 -12.80
CA MET A 288 -17.09 0.84 -13.82
C MET A 288 -17.49 -0.44 -14.55
N GLU A 289 -16.54 -1.35 -14.79
CA GLU A 289 -16.80 -2.65 -15.42
C GLU A 289 -17.83 -3.44 -14.59
N TYR A 290 -17.64 -3.53 -13.26
CA TYR A 290 -18.56 -4.25 -12.37
C TYR A 290 -19.94 -3.59 -12.28
N TYR A 291 -20.01 -2.28 -12.33
CA TYR A 291 -21.29 -1.57 -12.30
C TYR A 291 -22.07 -1.70 -13.62
N LYS A 292 -21.39 -1.61 -14.78
CA LYS A 292 -22.05 -1.47 -16.10
C LYS A 292 -22.10 -2.77 -16.90
N TYR A 293 -21.04 -3.60 -16.91
CA TYR A 293 -20.82 -4.56 -18.00
C TYR A 293 -20.70 -6.03 -17.59
N MET A 294 -20.92 -6.37 -16.31
CA MET A 294 -20.82 -7.77 -15.83
C MET A 294 -22.17 -8.51 -15.95
N GLU A 295 -22.87 -8.34 -17.08
CA GLU A 295 -24.20 -8.95 -17.29
C GLU A 295 -24.18 -10.47 -17.46
N ASP A 296 -23.05 -11.06 -17.85
CA ASP A 296 -22.84 -12.50 -17.92
C ASP A 296 -22.75 -13.16 -16.53
N HIS A 297 -22.61 -12.35 -15.49
CA HIS A 297 -22.59 -12.73 -14.08
C HIS A 297 -23.84 -12.19 -13.37
N ARG A 298 -24.20 -12.79 -12.24
CA ARG A 298 -25.35 -12.34 -11.45
C ARG A 298 -24.91 -11.48 -10.27
N TYR A 299 -23.89 -10.63 -10.49
CA TYR A 299 -23.38 -9.73 -9.45
C TYR A 299 -24.40 -8.65 -9.09
N ALA A 300 -24.72 -8.55 -7.79
CA ALA A 300 -25.80 -7.70 -7.31
C ALA A 300 -25.50 -6.18 -7.44
N GLU A 301 -24.24 -5.78 -7.62
CA GLU A 301 -23.83 -4.40 -7.88
C GLU A 301 -23.91 -4.00 -9.36
N THR A 302 -23.99 -4.94 -10.29
CA THR A 302 -24.21 -4.61 -11.69
C THR A 302 -25.64 -4.08 -11.85
N LEU A 303 -25.80 -2.91 -12.47
CA LEU A 303 -27.10 -2.22 -12.52
C LEU A 303 -28.26 -3.11 -12.97
N ARG A 304 -28.01 -4.01 -13.93
CA ARG A 304 -28.99 -4.97 -14.41
C ARG A 304 -29.56 -5.85 -13.31
N TYR A 305 -28.75 -6.24 -12.33
CA TYR A 305 -29.12 -7.10 -11.20
C TYR A 305 -29.37 -6.32 -9.90
N LEU A 306 -28.80 -5.14 -9.78
CA LEU A 306 -29.08 -4.20 -8.71
C LEU A 306 -30.58 -3.83 -8.71
N VAL A 307 -31.09 -3.44 -9.87
CA VAL A 307 -32.55 -3.26 -10.13
C VAL A 307 -33.02 -4.43 -10.99
N TRP A 308 -33.20 -5.58 -10.35
CA TRP A 308 -33.35 -6.85 -11.04
C TRP A 308 -34.72 -7.06 -11.72
N LYS A 309 -35.75 -6.37 -11.22
CA LYS A 309 -37.12 -6.51 -11.71
C LYS A 309 -37.80 -5.17 -11.89
N LEU A 310 -38.36 -4.93 -13.07
CA LEU A 310 -39.23 -3.78 -13.33
C LEU A 310 -40.68 -4.21 -13.21
N HIS A 311 -41.47 -3.41 -12.51
CA HIS A 311 -42.91 -3.60 -12.30
C HIS A 311 -43.67 -2.43 -12.92
N PRO A 312 -44.49 -2.63 -13.97
CA PRO A 312 -45.37 -1.58 -14.50
C PRO A 312 -46.29 -1.04 -13.42
N ASP A 313 -46.18 0.27 -13.13
CA ASP A 313 -47.00 0.96 -12.13
C ASP A 313 -46.90 2.46 -12.41
N GLU A 314 -48.03 3.14 -12.63
CA GLU A 314 -48.07 4.55 -12.96
C GLU A 314 -47.57 5.47 -11.83
N ARG A 315 -47.43 4.96 -10.61
CA ARG A 315 -46.87 5.68 -9.46
C ARG A 315 -45.33 5.79 -9.53
N GLY A 316 -44.70 4.89 -10.27
CA GLY A 316 -43.24 4.91 -10.45
C GLY A 316 -42.80 5.94 -11.48
N PRO A 317 -41.54 6.41 -11.42
CA PRO A 317 -40.98 7.27 -12.46
C PRO A 317 -41.02 6.50 -13.78
N PHE A 318 -41.30 7.18 -14.87
CA PHE A 318 -41.40 6.56 -16.20
C PHE A 318 -42.48 5.47 -16.32
N GLY A 319 -43.47 5.35 -15.42
CA GLY A 319 -44.56 4.38 -15.45
C GLY A 319 -44.19 2.99 -14.92
N TYR A 320 -43.15 2.84 -14.16
CA TYR A 320 -42.75 1.60 -13.49
C TYR A 320 -41.91 1.81 -12.23
N PHE A 321 -42.01 0.85 -11.30
CA PHE A 321 -41.07 0.73 -10.19
C PHE A 321 -39.98 -0.30 -10.49
N GLY A 322 -38.80 -0.12 -9.94
CA GLY A 322 -37.67 -1.02 -10.04
C GLY A 322 -37.38 -1.73 -8.70
N GLN A 323 -37.68 -3.02 -8.59
CA GLN A 323 -37.35 -3.77 -7.37
C GLN A 323 -35.86 -3.95 -7.27
N MET A 324 -35.26 -3.31 -6.25
CA MET A 324 -33.83 -3.46 -5.97
C MET A 324 -33.54 -4.80 -5.29
N GLN A 325 -32.35 -5.31 -5.48
CA GLN A 325 -31.90 -6.63 -5.04
C GLN A 325 -32.12 -6.87 -3.54
N GLU A 326 -31.83 -5.86 -2.69
CA GLU A 326 -31.98 -5.98 -1.24
C GLU A 326 -33.40 -5.70 -0.69
N SER A 327 -34.35 -5.35 -1.54
CA SER A 327 -35.72 -5.00 -1.09
C SER A 327 -36.41 -6.11 -0.31
N ASN A 328 -36.13 -7.38 -0.64
CA ASN A 328 -36.71 -8.53 0.05
C ASN A 328 -35.85 -9.02 1.25
N ARG A 329 -34.70 -8.36 1.53
CA ARG A 329 -33.82 -8.67 2.67
C ARG A 329 -34.23 -7.89 3.92
N ASP A 330 -33.93 -6.61 3.97
CA ASP A 330 -34.30 -5.64 5.00
C ASP A 330 -34.08 -4.21 4.50
N GLN A 331 -34.70 -3.24 5.15
CA GLN A 331 -34.70 -1.85 4.67
C GLN A 331 -33.49 -1.05 5.10
N GLY A 332 -32.80 -1.47 6.15
CA GLY A 332 -31.53 -0.87 6.54
C GLY A 332 -30.47 -1.05 5.46
N HIS A 333 -30.36 -2.26 4.90
CA HIS A 333 -29.47 -2.57 3.79
C HIS A 333 -29.98 -2.07 2.44
N ALA A 334 -31.29 -2.20 2.16
CA ALA A 334 -31.85 -1.63 0.93
C ALA A 334 -31.61 -0.13 0.80
N SER A 335 -31.79 0.64 1.89
CA SER A 335 -31.48 2.07 1.92
C SER A 335 -29.97 2.35 1.81
N MET A 336 -29.10 1.47 2.34
CA MET A 336 -27.65 1.57 2.16
C MET A 336 -27.26 1.39 0.68
N ALA A 337 -27.84 0.38 0.03
CA ALA A 337 -27.57 0.15 -1.40
C ALA A 337 -28.02 1.32 -2.28
N VAL A 338 -29.15 1.97 -1.95
CA VAL A 338 -29.60 3.20 -2.63
C VAL A 338 -28.57 4.29 -2.58
N VAL A 339 -28.05 4.60 -1.38
CA VAL A 339 -27.10 5.71 -1.20
C VAL A 339 -25.76 5.39 -1.88
N LEU A 340 -25.24 4.18 -1.74
CA LEU A 340 -24.01 3.76 -2.42
C LEU A 340 -24.16 3.84 -3.95
N ALA A 341 -25.31 3.39 -4.49
CA ALA A 341 -25.58 3.50 -5.93
C ALA A 341 -25.68 4.97 -6.39
N ALA A 342 -26.30 5.83 -5.58
CA ALA A 342 -26.36 7.26 -5.88
C ALA A 342 -24.96 7.91 -5.86
N ASP A 343 -24.08 7.50 -4.96
CA ASP A 343 -22.69 7.97 -4.92
C ASP A 343 -21.87 7.45 -6.11
N VAL A 344 -22.07 6.19 -6.55
CA VAL A 344 -21.48 5.66 -7.80
C VAL A 344 -21.93 6.50 -9.00
N CYS A 345 -23.26 6.77 -9.11
CA CYS A 345 -23.79 7.61 -10.18
C CYS A 345 -23.27 9.03 -10.12
N GLY A 346 -23.13 9.61 -8.91
CA GLY A 346 -22.58 10.95 -8.72
C GLY A 346 -21.12 11.06 -9.14
N ALA A 347 -20.30 10.06 -8.81
CA ALA A 347 -18.89 10.01 -9.22
C ALA A 347 -18.76 9.87 -10.75
N GLY A 348 -19.60 9.04 -11.39
CA GLY A 348 -19.63 8.94 -12.84
C GLY A 348 -20.05 10.26 -13.52
N LEU A 349 -21.14 10.88 -13.04
CA LEU A 349 -21.64 12.15 -13.54
C LEU A 349 -20.58 13.25 -13.48
N ASN A 350 -19.89 13.37 -12.35
CA ASN A 350 -18.82 14.36 -12.15
C ASN A 350 -17.65 14.16 -13.12
N GLN A 351 -17.45 12.96 -13.60
CA GLN A 351 -16.46 12.65 -14.63
C GLN A 351 -17.00 12.76 -16.06
N GLY A 352 -18.32 12.92 -16.23
CA GLY A 352 -18.99 13.05 -17.53
C GLY A 352 -19.58 11.75 -18.08
N ASP A 353 -19.75 10.70 -17.24
CA ASP A 353 -20.50 9.48 -17.54
C ASP A 353 -21.79 9.47 -16.73
N ASP A 354 -22.91 9.81 -17.36
CA ASP A 354 -24.19 9.93 -16.67
C ASP A 354 -24.81 8.58 -16.34
N LEU A 355 -24.39 8.02 -15.21
CA LEU A 355 -24.85 6.72 -14.74
C LEU A 355 -26.30 6.73 -14.22
N TYR A 356 -26.83 7.90 -13.85
CA TYR A 356 -28.23 8.02 -13.48
C TYR A 356 -29.17 7.72 -14.67
N ALA A 357 -28.76 8.20 -15.88
CA ALA A 357 -29.53 7.95 -17.10
C ALA A 357 -29.22 6.59 -17.76
N TYR A 358 -28.21 5.86 -17.28
CA TYR A 358 -27.78 4.58 -17.85
C TYR A 358 -28.89 3.53 -17.80
N MET A 359 -29.04 2.74 -18.88
CA MET A 359 -30.12 1.74 -19.07
C MET A 359 -31.53 2.36 -18.95
N ASP A 360 -31.72 3.52 -19.58
CA ASP A 360 -33.01 4.22 -19.64
C ASP A 360 -33.54 4.55 -18.23
N ASP A 361 -32.73 5.22 -17.42
CA ASP A 361 -33.01 5.68 -16.05
C ASP A 361 -33.44 4.54 -15.09
N ARG A 362 -32.98 3.32 -15.35
CA ARG A 362 -33.35 2.12 -14.57
C ARG A 362 -33.13 2.30 -13.06
N ILE A 363 -32.08 3.03 -12.65
CA ILE A 363 -31.77 3.24 -11.23
C ILE A 363 -32.79 4.16 -10.54
N ALA A 364 -33.38 5.13 -11.25
CA ALA A 364 -34.45 5.99 -10.71
C ALA A 364 -35.64 5.18 -10.20
N ALA A 365 -36.08 4.20 -11.02
CA ALA A 365 -37.16 3.30 -10.64
C ALA A 365 -36.84 2.51 -9.35
N GLY A 366 -35.52 2.14 -9.16
CA GLY A 366 -35.04 1.48 -7.96
C GLY A 366 -35.10 2.39 -6.73
N PHE A 367 -34.64 3.63 -6.88
CA PHE A 367 -34.67 4.63 -5.82
C PHE A 367 -36.11 4.88 -5.33
N GLU A 368 -37.02 5.15 -6.25
CA GLU A 368 -38.43 5.40 -5.95
C GLU A 368 -39.11 4.19 -5.29
N TYR A 369 -38.77 2.96 -5.71
CA TYR A 369 -39.34 1.74 -5.11
C TYR A 369 -38.95 1.60 -3.63
N VAL A 370 -37.63 1.78 -3.29
CA VAL A 370 -37.17 1.69 -1.91
C VAL A 370 -37.70 2.86 -1.07
N ALA A 371 -37.76 4.08 -1.64
CA ALA A 371 -38.31 5.23 -0.98
C ALA A 371 -39.81 5.08 -0.70
N ALA A 372 -40.58 4.57 -1.66
CA ALA A 372 -42.00 4.33 -1.50
C ALA A 372 -42.29 3.37 -0.34
N TYR A 373 -41.56 2.24 -0.27
CA TYR A 373 -41.74 1.28 0.81
C TYR A 373 -41.37 1.86 2.18
N ASN A 374 -40.28 2.61 2.24
CA ASN A 374 -39.80 3.24 3.49
C ASN A 374 -40.60 4.50 3.88
N THR A 375 -41.43 5.03 3.01
CA THR A 375 -42.43 6.07 3.32
C THR A 375 -43.85 5.49 3.49
N PHE A 376 -43.94 4.15 3.69
CA PHE A 376 -45.16 3.41 3.99
C PHE A 376 -46.25 3.49 2.89
N GLU A 377 -45.82 3.53 1.63
CA GLU A 377 -46.73 3.40 0.50
C GLU A 377 -47.31 1.99 0.45
N GLU A 378 -48.62 1.89 0.28
CA GLU A 378 -49.34 0.61 0.30
C GLU A 378 -49.41 -0.04 -1.07
N ASN A 379 -49.54 -1.36 -1.09
CA ASN A 379 -49.78 -2.16 -2.29
C ASN A 379 -48.71 -1.98 -3.37
N LEU A 380 -47.43 -1.89 -2.96
CA LEU A 380 -46.33 -1.91 -3.90
C LEU A 380 -46.20 -3.30 -4.56
N PRO A 381 -45.96 -3.36 -5.86
CA PRO A 381 -45.72 -4.64 -6.52
C PRO A 381 -44.42 -5.27 -6.03
N ASN A 382 -44.43 -6.59 -5.82
CA ASN A 382 -43.26 -7.36 -5.38
C ASN A 382 -43.18 -8.70 -6.11
N SER A 383 -41.98 -9.14 -6.37
CA SER A 383 -41.64 -10.48 -6.84
C SER A 383 -40.73 -11.19 -5.85
N PRO A 384 -40.90 -12.50 -5.63
CA PRO A 384 -39.95 -13.29 -4.84
C PRO A 384 -38.54 -13.18 -5.43
N TYR A 385 -37.58 -12.84 -4.60
CA TYR A 385 -36.16 -12.83 -4.97
C TYR A 385 -35.49 -14.15 -4.59
N THR A 386 -34.72 -14.73 -5.49
CA THR A 386 -33.98 -15.98 -5.26
C THR A 386 -32.52 -15.80 -5.63
N ASN A 387 -31.64 -16.20 -4.72
CA ASN A 387 -30.19 -16.31 -4.93
C ASN A 387 -29.67 -17.65 -4.39
N SER A 388 -28.36 -17.84 -4.34
CA SER A 388 -27.71 -19.05 -3.80
C SER A 388 -28.00 -19.33 -2.32
N ASP A 389 -28.40 -18.32 -1.53
CA ASP A 389 -28.73 -18.46 -0.11
C ASP A 389 -30.17 -18.88 0.13
N GLY A 390 -31.08 -18.71 -0.85
CA GLY A 390 -32.46 -19.07 -0.71
C GLY A 390 -33.45 -18.19 -1.48
N THR A 391 -34.72 -18.32 -1.13
CA THR A 391 -35.82 -17.54 -1.70
C THR A 391 -36.42 -16.62 -0.64
N PHE A 392 -36.55 -15.36 -0.98
CA PHE A 392 -37.09 -14.28 -0.17
C PHE A 392 -38.41 -13.83 -0.82
N PRO A 393 -39.57 -14.35 -0.33
CA PRO A 393 -40.84 -14.23 -1.06
C PRO A 393 -41.49 -12.84 -0.98
N GLU A 394 -41.19 -12.09 0.09
CA GLU A 394 -41.83 -10.81 0.41
C GLU A 394 -40.82 -9.72 0.68
N MET A 395 -41.23 -8.47 0.56
CA MET A 395 -40.40 -7.34 0.96
C MET A 395 -40.03 -7.46 2.44
N GLY A 396 -38.72 -7.30 2.72
CA GLY A 396 -38.20 -7.35 4.07
C GLY A 396 -38.68 -6.14 4.90
N SER A 397 -39.46 -6.36 5.95
CA SER A 397 -39.96 -5.28 6.82
C SER A 397 -38.98 -4.86 7.91
N GLY A 398 -37.85 -5.59 8.08
CA GLY A 398 -36.82 -5.24 9.06
C GLY A 398 -36.25 -3.85 8.77
N GLY A 399 -36.39 -2.92 9.72
CA GLY A 399 -35.91 -1.54 9.53
C GLY A 399 -36.75 -0.70 8.58
N GLN A 400 -37.97 -1.06 8.25
CA GLN A 400 -38.87 -0.24 7.43
C GLN A 400 -39.02 1.17 8.03
N GLY A 401 -38.93 2.19 7.20
CA GLY A 401 -38.86 3.59 7.63
C GLY A 401 -37.41 4.05 7.91
N THR A 402 -36.40 3.20 7.70
CA THR A 402 -35.00 3.60 7.77
C THR A 402 -34.73 4.69 6.74
N ASN A 403 -34.14 5.77 7.20
CA ASN A 403 -33.63 6.82 6.35
C ASN A 403 -32.10 6.93 6.53
N ARG A 404 -31.36 7.00 5.40
CA ARG A 404 -29.92 7.27 5.37
C ARG A 404 -29.66 8.61 4.70
N CYS A 405 -28.49 9.22 4.87
CA CYS A 405 -28.10 10.42 4.09
C CYS A 405 -27.96 10.06 2.59
N GLY A 406 -28.01 11.06 1.74
CA GLY A 406 -27.80 10.87 0.30
C GLY A 406 -29.01 11.14 -0.59
N TRP A 407 -30.23 11.12 -0.07
CA TRP A 407 -31.45 11.43 -0.83
C TRP A 407 -31.42 12.79 -1.52
N PRO A 408 -30.87 13.89 -0.92
CA PRO A 408 -30.75 15.16 -1.62
C PRO A 408 -29.97 15.08 -2.93
N ARG A 409 -28.97 14.19 -3.04
CA ARG A 409 -28.24 13.96 -4.30
C ARG A 409 -29.18 13.42 -5.38
N ILE A 410 -30.00 12.43 -5.04
CA ILE A 410 -30.97 11.79 -5.95
C ILE A 410 -32.02 12.80 -6.42
N VAL A 411 -32.68 13.44 -5.45
CA VAL A 411 -33.79 14.38 -5.73
C VAL A 411 -33.30 15.54 -6.59
N ASN A 412 -32.18 16.16 -6.22
CA ASN A 412 -31.68 17.33 -6.99
C ASN A 412 -31.24 16.97 -8.41
N TYR A 413 -30.64 15.77 -8.62
CA TYR A 413 -30.32 15.34 -9.98
C TYR A 413 -31.59 15.18 -10.82
N TYR A 414 -32.57 14.39 -10.36
CA TYR A 414 -33.74 14.10 -11.18
C TYR A 414 -34.69 15.27 -11.30
N GLU A 415 -35.03 15.95 -10.19
CA GLU A 415 -36.00 17.05 -10.23
C GLU A 415 -35.39 18.33 -10.81
N ASN A 416 -34.18 18.70 -10.39
CA ASN A 416 -33.58 20.02 -10.69
C ASN A 416 -32.60 20.03 -11.86
N ILE A 417 -32.15 18.88 -12.37
CA ILE A 417 -31.38 18.79 -13.61
C ILE A 417 -32.21 18.14 -14.71
N ARG A 418 -32.84 16.99 -14.44
CA ARG A 418 -33.53 16.18 -15.46
C ARG A 418 -35.02 16.55 -15.62
N GLY A 419 -35.59 17.28 -14.67
CA GLY A 419 -37.02 17.67 -14.67
C GLY A 419 -37.98 16.49 -14.47
N VAL A 420 -37.49 15.39 -13.87
CA VAL A 420 -38.23 14.15 -13.55
C VAL A 420 -38.65 14.18 -12.09
N ASP A 421 -39.94 14.07 -11.84
CA ASP A 421 -40.50 14.10 -10.48
C ASP A 421 -40.17 12.80 -9.74
N MET A 422 -39.64 12.91 -8.50
CA MET A 422 -39.23 11.81 -7.63
C MET A 422 -40.00 11.88 -6.28
N PRO A 423 -41.32 11.67 -6.28
CA PRO A 423 -42.20 12.00 -5.14
C PRO A 423 -41.85 11.23 -3.86
N TYR A 424 -41.47 9.95 -3.97
CA TYR A 424 -41.15 9.13 -2.80
C TYR A 424 -39.74 9.42 -2.29
N SER A 425 -38.75 9.62 -3.17
CA SER A 425 -37.42 10.07 -2.80
C SER A 425 -37.46 11.47 -2.13
N HIS A 426 -38.29 12.37 -2.62
CA HIS A 426 -38.57 13.67 -2.00
C HIS A 426 -39.21 13.49 -0.60
N LYS A 427 -40.22 12.62 -0.50
CA LYS A 427 -40.90 12.34 0.76
C LYS A 427 -39.97 11.77 1.83
N ILE A 428 -39.12 10.77 1.49
CA ILE A 428 -38.19 10.18 2.46
C ILE A 428 -37.10 11.16 2.87
N MET A 429 -36.64 12.04 1.95
CA MET A 429 -35.71 13.10 2.27
C MET A 429 -36.20 13.99 3.42
N MET A 430 -37.51 14.24 3.49
CA MET A 430 -38.15 15.07 4.52
C MET A 430 -38.46 14.35 5.83
N VAL A 431 -38.23 13.03 5.93
CA VAL A 431 -38.59 12.24 7.16
C VAL A 431 -37.77 12.64 8.38
N HIS A 432 -36.57 13.23 8.21
CA HIS A 432 -35.73 13.70 9.31
C HIS A 432 -36.13 15.09 9.86
N GLY A 433 -37.35 15.49 9.71
CA GLY A 433 -37.96 16.65 10.40
C GLY A 433 -37.62 18.00 9.80
N ASP A 434 -36.38 18.26 9.46
CA ASP A 434 -35.93 19.52 8.79
C ASP A 434 -35.49 19.31 7.33
N GLY A 435 -35.52 18.06 6.84
CA GLY A 435 -35.09 17.71 5.48
C GLY A 435 -33.59 17.84 5.22
N ILE A 436 -32.81 18.06 6.25
CA ILE A 436 -31.37 18.30 6.14
C ILE A 436 -30.60 17.08 6.63
N ASP A 437 -29.85 16.41 5.74
CA ASP A 437 -28.99 15.32 6.14
C ASP A 437 -27.74 15.84 6.88
N ALA A 438 -27.37 15.13 7.92
CA ALA A 438 -26.10 15.33 8.61
C ALA A 438 -25.04 14.37 8.03
N GLY A 439 -23.79 14.53 8.47
CA GLY A 439 -22.73 13.59 8.14
C GLY A 439 -23.06 12.16 8.56
N GLY A 440 -22.58 11.21 7.81
CA GLY A 440 -22.78 9.80 8.04
C GLY A 440 -22.40 9.38 9.46
N GLY A 441 -23.18 8.64 10.17
CA GLY A 441 -22.87 8.17 11.51
C GLY A 441 -24.06 7.85 12.41
N PHE A 442 -25.27 8.15 11.99
CA PHE A 442 -26.42 7.94 12.88
C PHE A 442 -27.64 7.42 12.12
N TYR A 443 -27.54 6.18 11.63
CA TYR A 443 -28.63 5.55 10.84
C TYR A 443 -29.24 4.34 11.56
N GLY A 444 -29.09 4.26 12.90
CA GLY A 444 -29.63 3.16 13.70
C GLY A 444 -28.59 2.07 14.01
N GLY A 445 -29.01 1.07 14.82
CA GLY A 445 -28.13 0.06 15.41
C GLY A 445 -27.41 -0.88 14.43
N ASN A 446 -27.78 -0.89 13.16
CA ASN A 446 -27.19 -1.77 12.14
C ASN A 446 -26.32 -1.01 11.13
N SER A 447 -26.11 0.29 11.29
CA SER A 447 -25.37 1.09 10.30
C SER A 447 -23.85 0.94 10.37
N GLY A 448 -23.33 0.18 11.32
CA GLY A 448 -21.87 0.06 11.49
C GLY A 448 -21.13 1.37 11.77
N GLY A 449 -21.85 2.48 11.94
CA GLY A 449 -21.31 3.81 12.13
C GLY A 449 -21.36 4.66 10.86
N TYR A 450 -20.24 5.10 10.33
CA TYR A 450 -20.16 5.93 9.13
C TYR A 450 -20.02 5.04 7.90
N ASP A 451 -21.15 4.57 7.34
CA ASP A 451 -21.16 3.87 6.05
C ASP A 451 -21.24 4.86 4.86
N HIS A 452 -21.54 6.13 5.16
CA HIS A 452 -21.71 7.20 4.18
C HIS A 452 -21.12 8.51 4.69
N LEU A 453 -20.56 9.32 3.79
CA LEU A 453 -19.96 10.61 4.12
C LEU A 453 -20.99 11.67 4.52
N GLY A 454 -22.18 11.67 3.93
CA GLY A 454 -23.27 12.58 4.24
C GLY A 454 -23.07 14.00 3.72
N PHE A 455 -23.78 14.97 4.32
CA PHE A 455 -23.81 16.39 3.94
C PHE A 455 -24.29 16.65 2.52
N THR A 456 -25.11 15.76 1.95
CA THR A 456 -25.59 15.91 0.56
C THR A 456 -26.60 17.03 0.42
N THR A 457 -27.32 17.44 1.48
CA THR A 457 -28.11 18.68 1.46
C THR A 457 -27.21 19.88 1.23
N LEU A 458 -26.07 19.97 1.92
CA LEU A 458 -25.12 21.07 1.75
C LEU A 458 -24.54 21.10 0.33
N MET A 459 -24.10 19.95 -0.14
CA MET A 459 -23.24 19.85 -1.33
C MET A 459 -24.01 19.62 -2.64
N CYS A 460 -25.20 18.98 -2.58
CA CYS A 460 -25.92 18.58 -3.79
C CYS A 460 -27.20 19.39 -4.03
N SER A 461 -27.68 20.21 -3.07
CA SER A 461 -28.87 21.04 -3.29
C SER A 461 -28.65 22.01 -4.47
N LEU A 462 -29.68 22.15 -5.29
CA LEU A 462 -29.75 23.05 -6.45
C LEU A 462 -30.97 23.96 -6.32
N ASP A 463 -30.98 25.05 -7.04
CA ASP A 463 -32.21 25.84 -7.24
C ASP A 463 -33.21 25.02 -8.03
N PRO A 464 -34.51 25.12 -7.74
CA PRO A 464 -35.54 24.41 -8.49
C PRO A 464 -35.47 24.72 -9.98
N LEU A 465 -35.67 23.68 -10.82
CA LEU A 465 -35.76 23.82 -12.25
C LEU A 465 -37.13 24.46 -12.63
N GLU A 466 -37.14 25.78 -12.90
CA GLU A 466 -38.37 26.52 -13.25
C GLU A 466 -38.89 26.15 -14.63
N ASP A 467 -37.98 25.92 -15.59
CA ASP A 467 -38.31 25.61 -16.98
C ASP A 467 -37.86 24.16 -17.33
N LYS A 468 -38.80 23.21 -17.30
CA LYS A 468 -38.52 21.83 -17.62
C LYS A 468 -38.10 21.56 -19.09
N THR A 469 -38.00 22.59 -19.95
CA THR A 469 -37.41 22.46 -21.29
C THR A 469 -35.89 22.65 -21.26
N LEU A 470 -35.33 23.19 -20.18
CA LEU A 470 -33.89 23.43 -20.00
C LEU A 470 -33.22 22.19 -19.35
N VAL A 471 -33.36 21.03 -19.98
CA VAL A 471 -32.79 19.77 -19.48
C VAL A 471 -31.67 19.27 -20.39
N PRO A 472 -30.68 18.53 -19.84
CA PRO A 472 -29.63 17.91 -20.64
C PRO A 472 -30.19 16.79 -21.52
N THR A 473 -29.60 16.61 -22.69
CA THR A 473 -29.87 15.46 -23.57
C THR A 473 -29.12 14.25 -23.05
N VAL A 474 -29.78 13.09 -22.96
CA VAL A 474 -29.15 11.81 -22.59
C VAL A 474 -28.29 11.33 -23.74
N LEU A 475 -26.99 11.16 -23.49
CA LEU A 475 -26.03 10.69 -24.49
C LEU A 475 -25.76 9.21 -24.33
N LYS A 476 -25.55 8.49 -25.46
CA LYS A 476 -25.17 7.08 -25.47
C LYS A 476 -23.81 6.91 -26.16
N GLY A 477 -22.77 6.64 -25.36
CA GLY A 477 -21.42 6.39 -25.86
C GLY A 477 -21.18 4.97 -26.31
N SER A 478 -20.39 4.79 -27.39
CA SER A 478 -19.91 3.48 -27.88
C SER A 478 -18.49 3.60 -28.41
N ILE A 479 -17.77 2.49 -28.47
CA ILE A 479 -16.38 2.42 -28.91
C ILE A 479 -16.26 1.48 -30.10
N GLY A 480 -15.59 1.96 -31.18
CA GLY A 480 -15.10 1.09 -32.26
C GLY A 480 -13.64 0.70 -32.01
N TYR A 481 -13.37 -0.59 -31.92
CA TYR A 481 -12.01 -1.10 -31.69
C TYR A 481 -11.81 -2.46 -32.31
N ASP A 482 -10.65 -2.68 -32.98
CA ASP A 482 -10.27 -3.93 -33.68
C ASP A 482 -11.33 -4.44 -34.68
N GLY A 483 -12.01 -3.51 -35.34
CA GLY A 483 -13.06 -3.81 -36.34
C GLY A 483 -14.44 -4.12 -35.76
N GLU A 484 -14.60 -4.07 -34.46
CA GLU A 484 -15.87 -4.30 -33.75
C GLU A 484 -16.45 -2.98 -33.20
N ALA A 485 -17.79 -2.90 -33.18
CA ALA A 485 -18.50 -1.85 -32.46
C ALA A 485 -18.94 -2.37 -31.10
N LEU A 486 -18.44 -1.74 -30.05
CA LEU A 486 -18.65 -2.14 -28.66
C LEU A 486 -19.61 -1.15 -27.99
N ASP A 487 -20.69 -1.64 -27.41
CA ASP A 487 -21.61 -0.83 -26.59
C ASP A 487 -21.03 -0.57 -25.20
N ARG A 488 -19.94 0.17 -25.18
CA ARG A 488 -19.23 0.51 -23.95
C ARG A 488 -18.42 1.79 -24.10
N THR A 489 -18.08 2.40 -22.97
CA THR A 489 -17.37 3.68 -22.89
C THR A 489 -15.96 3.57 -22.31
N LEU A 490 -15.50 2.35 -22.06
CA LEU A 490 -14.19 2.09 -21.50
C LEU A 490 -13.48 0.90 -22.17
N LEU A 491 -12.15 0.97 -22.26
CA LEU A 491 -11.28 -0.11 -22.71
C LEU A 491 -10.04 -0.19 -21.82
N ASN A 492 -9.60 -1.42 -21.52
CA ASN A 492 -8.36 -1.71 -20.80
C ASN A 492 -7.34 -2.42 -21.69
N ALA A 493 -6.05 -2.23 -21.37
CA ALA A 493 -4.92 -2.89 -22.00
C ALA A 493 -4.87 -2.71 -23.52
N VAL A 494 -5.25 -1.55 -24.01
CA VAL A 494 -5.17 -1.20 -25.43
C VAL A 494 -3.70 -1.07 -25.84
N PRO A 495 -3.23 -1.72 -26.90
CA PRO A 495 -1.86 -1.53 -27.38
C PRO A 495 -1.55 -0.06 -27.68
N ARG A 496 -0.36 0.40 -27.29
CA ARG A 496 0.09 1.76 -27.64
C ARG A 496 0.05 2.00 -29.17
N GLY A 497 -0.50 3.13 -29.57
CA GLY A 497 -0.67 3.51 -30.98
C GLY A 497 -1.85 2.84 -31.66
N ALA A 498 -2.69 2.12 -30.94
CA ALA A 498 -3.92 1.55 -31.50
C ALA A 498 -4.95 2.65 -31.81
N LYS A 499 -5.68 2.45 -32.89
CA LYS A 499 -6.76 3.34 -33.29
C LYS A 499 -8.07 2.92 -32.64
N VAL A 500 -8.70 3.90 -32.01
CA VAL A 500 -9.97 3.74 -31.30
C VAL A 500 -10.96 4.78 -31.80
N THR A 501 -12.13 4.34 -32.22
CA THR A 501 -13.21 5.27 -32.61
C THR A 501 -14.14 5.48 -31.41
N LEU A 502 -14.29 6.74 -30.99
CA LEU A 502 -15.21 7.17 -29.94
C LEU A 502 -16.45 7.76 -30.61
N LYS A 503 -17.63 7.28 -30.23
CA LYS A 503 -18.90 7.66 -30.88
C LYS A 503 -19.99 7.89 -29.86
N VAL A 504 -20.76 8.94 -30.06
CA VAL A 504 -21.93 9.28 -29.24
C VAL A 504 -23.18 9.32 -30.12
N ALA A 505 -24.24 8.71 -29.62
CA ALA A 505 -25.57 8.80 -30.21
C ALA A 505 -26.50 9.62 -29.30
N LEU A 506 -27.40 10.34 -29.94
CA LEU A 506 -28.57 10.97 -29.31
C LEU A 506 -29.66 9.91 -29.07
N PRO A 507 -30.65 10.16 -28.20
CA PRO A 507 -31.79 9.28 -28.01
C PRO A 507 -32.53 9.00 -29.30
N ASP A 508 -33.15 7.84 -29.38
CA ASP A 508 -33.91 7.41 -30.59
C ASP A 508 -35.00 8.43 -30.94
N GLY A 509 -34.93 8.90 -32.19
CA GLY A 509 -35.88 9.89 -32.72
C GLY A 509 -35.51 11.35 -32.48
N GLU A 510 -34.46 11.65 -31.74
CA GLU A 510 -33.94 13.00 -31.62
C GLU A 510 -33.14 13.39 -32.86
N THR A 511 -33.32 14.66 -33.32
CA THR A 511 -32.55 15.22 -34.43
C THR A 511 -31.37 16.01 -33.89
N ASP A 512 -30.19 15.76 -34.43
CA ASP A 512 -28.98 16.53 -34.07
C ASP A 512 -29.10 17.98 -34.54
N THR A 513 -29.48 18.86 -33.63
CA THR A 513 -29.60 20.31 -33.84
C THR A 513 -28.64 21.11 -32.98
N GLY A 514 -27.84 20.45 -32.17
CA GLY A 514 -26.93 21.03 -31.19
C GLY A 514 -25.51 21.28 -31.72
N LYS A 515 -24.60 21.43 -30.77
CA LYS A 515 -23.17 21.66 -31.04
C LYS A 515 -22.33 20.67 -30.28
N TRP A 516 -21.39 20.06 -30.98
CA TRP A 516 -20.41 19.13 -30.39
C TRP A 516 -19.09 19.83 -30.16
N SER A 517 -18.38 19.45 -29.09
CA SER A 517 -17.00 19.85 -28.81
C SER A 517 -16.30 18.79 -27.98
N TRP A 518 -14.99 18.58 -28.20
CA TRP A 518 -14.15 17.69 -27.42
C TRP A 518 -13.24 18.52 -26.53
N ASP A 519 -13.07 18.11 -25.27
CA ASP A 519 -12.29 18.88 -24.28
C ASP A 519 -10.79 18.94 -24.64
N ASP A 520 -10.26 17.87 -25.23
CA ASP A 520 -8.86 17.76 -25.66
C ASP A 520 -8.60 18.25 -27.08
N ASP A 521 -9.66 18.47 -27.90
CA ASP A 521 -9.56 18.94 -29.29
C ASP A 521 -10.73 19.86 -29.67
N ALA A 522 -10.59 21.13 -29.38
CA ALA A 522 -11.60 22.13 -29.66
C ALA A 522 -11.91 22.30 -31.19
N SER A 523 -11.09 21.75 -32.07
CA SER A 523 -11.33 21.77 -33.51
C SER A 523 -12.30 20.69 -33.98
N CYS A 524 -12.46 19.61 -33.20
CA CYS A 524 -13.39 18.54 -33.51
C CYS A 524 -14.82 18.88 -33.05
N THR A 525 -15.73 19.00 -34.01
CA THR A 525 -17.14 19.32 -33.79
C THR A 525 -18.08 18.19 -34.26
N SER A 526 -17.61 16.95 -34.19
CA SER A 526 -18.35 15.74 -34.56
C SER A 526 -18.73 14.92 -33.34
N ALA A 527 -19.86 14.22 -33.40
CA ALA A 527 -20.25 13.19 -32.42
C ALA A 527 -19.35 11.93 -32.46
N GLU A 528 -18.54 11.80 -33.51
CA GLU A 528 -17.65 10.66 -33.70
C GLU A 528 -16.23 11.14 -33.99
N ARG A 529 -15.23 10.48 -33.41
CA ARG A 529 -13.82 10.80 -33.56
C ARG A 529 -12.95 9.55 -33.46
N GLU A 530 -11.97 9.42 -34.35
CA GLU A 530 -10.88 8.44 -34.20
C GLU A 530 -9.74 9.06 -33.39
N VAL A 531 -9.25 8.33 -32.37
CA VAL A 531 -8.08 8.70 -31.55
C VAL A 531 -7.01 7.63 -31.65
N GLU A 532 -5.76 8.01 -31.56
CA GLU A 532 -4.62 7.11 -31.44
C GLU A 532 -4.24 7.00 -29.95
N ALA A 533 -4.30 5.78 -29.39
CA ALA A 533 -4.08 5.50 -27.98
C ALA A 533 -2.58 5.48 -27.65
N ASP A 534 -1.92 6.64 -27.62
CA ASP A 534 -0.50 6.76 -27.25
C ASP A 534 -0.24 6.70 -25.75
N THR A 535 -1.17 7.22 -24.96
CA THR A 535 -1.17 7.18 -23.48
C THR A 535 -2.57 6.91 -23.00
N SER A 536 -2.66 6.37 -21.77
CA SER A 536 -3.95 6.24 -21.10
C SER A 536 -4.58 7.60 -20.91
N PHE A 537 -5.85 7.77 -21.32
CA PHE A 537 -6.50 9.07 -21.29
C PHE A 537 -8.02 8.95 -21.14
N VAL A 538 -8.62 9.97 -20.51
CA VAL A 538 -10.07 10.14 -20.39
C VAL A 538 -10.50 11.22 -21.36
N TYR A 539 -11.20 10.82 -22.41
CA TYR A 539 -11.76 11.71 -23.42
C TYR A 539 -13.16 12.15 -23.02
N ARG A 540 -13.51 13.42 -23.29
CA ARG A 540 -14.87 13.94 -23.08
C ARG A 540 -15.34 14.69 -24.29
N VAL A 541 -16.56 14.35 -24.71
CA VAL A 541 -17.30 15.09 -25.71
C VAL A 541 -18.49 15.76 -25.05
N ARG A 542 -18.74 17.00 -25.40
CA ARG A 542 -19.85 17.83 -24.94
C ARG A 542 -20.82 18.06 -26.07
N TYR A 543 -22.09 17.90 -25.77
CA TYR A 543 -23.19 18.30 -26.65
C TYR A 543 -23.98 19.43 -26.02
N THR A 544 -24.05 20.57 -26.71
CA THR A 544 -24.90 21.70 -26.32
C THR A 544 -26.16 21.62 -27.16
N ASN A 545 -27.30 21.30 -26.56
CA ASN A 545 -28.56 21.17 -27.24
C ASN A 545 -29.13 22.52 -27.70
N ALA A 546 -30.27 22.53 -28.41
CA ALA A 546 -30.90 23.73 -28.92
C ALA A 546 -31.35 24.72 -27.83
N ALA A 547 -31.61 24.22 -26.61
CA ALA A 547 -31.93 25.00 -25.42
C ALA A 547 -30.70 25.62 -24.74
N GLY A 548 -29.50 25.30 -25.23
CA GLY A 548 -28.23 25.77 -24.66
C GLY A 548 -27.71 24.96 -23.46
N VAL A 549 -28.35 23.83 -23.14
CA VAL A 549 -27.94 22.94 -22.04
C VAL A 549 -26.87 21.99 -22.53
N VAL A 550 -25.84 21.79 -21.71
CA VAL A 550 -24.68 20.96 -22.03
C VAL A 550 -24.83 19.57 -21.40
N SER A 551 -24.66 18.54 -22.19
CA SER A 551 -24.47 17.16 -21.77
C SER A 551 -23.03 16.73 -22.05
N THR A 552 -22.49 15.81 -21.28
CA THR A 552 -21.12 15.30 -21.44
C THR A 552 -21.17 13.77 -21.54
N GLN A 553 -20.36 13.21 -22.45
CA GLN A 553 -20.06 11.79 -22.50
C GLN A 553 -18.58 11.57 -22.34
N MET A 554 -18.21 10.74 -21.37
CA MET A 554 -16.86 10.34 -21.09
C MET A 554 -16.52 9.02 -21.79
N PHE A 555 -15.26 8.92 -22.23
CA PHE A 555 -14.63 7.65 -22.64
C PHE A 555 -13.31 7.48 -21.90
N SER A 556 -13.04 6.28 -21.44
CA SER A 556 -11.87 5.96 -20.64
C SER A 556 -11.06 4.85 -21.32
N ILE A 557 -9.87 5.19 -21.82
CA ILE A 557 -8.98 4.30 -22.58
C ILE A 557 -7.69 4.10 -21.80
N GLN A 558 -7.43 2.89 -21.34
CA GLN A 558 -6.19 2.52 -20.67
C GLN A 558 -5.25 1.82 -21.66
N VAL A 559 -4.05 2.39 -21.84
CA VAL A 559 -3.01 1.81 -22.69
C VAL A 559 -2.25 0.73 -21.92
N ALA A 560 -1.98 -0.38 -22.59
CA ALA A 560 -1.28 -1.52 -21.99
C ALA A 560 0.03 -1.11 -21.33
N GLY A 561 0.20 -1.51 -20.09
CA GLY A 561 1.40 -1.21 -19.30
C GLY A 561 1.35 0.07 -18.48
N GLU A 562 0.30 0.86 -18.58
CA GLU A 562 0.12 2.14 -17.87
C GLU A 562 -0.90 2.00 -16.73
N ALA A 563 -0.53 1.25 -15.69
CA ALA A 563 -1.33 1.12 -14.47
C ALA A 563 -0.40 0.90 -13.28
N TYR A 564 -0.86 1.23 -12.08
CA TYR A 564 -0.14 0.88 -10.87
C TYR A 564 -0.18 -0.64 -10.65
N VAL A 565 0.99 -1.22 -10.42
CA VAL A 565 1.13 -2.64 -10.07
C VAL A 565 2.18 -2.74 -8.96
N ARG A 566 1.88 -3.49 -7.90
CA ARG A 566 2.81 -3.73 -6.79
C ARG A 566 4.12 -4.34 -7.28
N ASP A 567 5.18 -4.12 -6.50
CA ASP A 567 6.44 -4.80 -6.75
C ASP A 567 6.33 -6.29 -6.39
N CYS A 568 7.10 -7.07 -7.12
CA CYS A 568 7.23 -8.50 -6.88
C CYS A 568 8.46 -8.76 -6.02
N THR A 569 8.37 -9.78 -5.16
CA THR A 569 9.48 -10.21 -4.32
C THR A 569 10.04 -11.52 -4.85
N PRO A 570 11.38 -11.63 -5.07
CA PRO A 570 11.99 -12.88 -5.46
C PRO A 570 11.89 -13.93 -4.35
N TYR A 571 11.77 -15.18 -4.73
CA TYR A 571 11.75 -16.33 -3.83
C TYR A 571 12.69 -17.42 -4.35
N CYS A 572 13.47 -17.97 -3.46
CA CYS A 572 14.29 -19.13 -3.72
C CYS A 572 14.21 -20.12 -2.55
N LYS A 573 14.11 -21.41 -2.88
CA LYS A 573 14.26 -22.47 -1.90
C LYS A 573 15.29 -23.48 -2.39
N TYR A 574 16.36 -23.62 -1.65
CA TYR A 574 17.42 -24.60 -1.89
C TYR A 574 17.77 -25.33 -0.61
N ALA A 575 17.82 -26.65 -0.67
CA ALA A 575 17.92 -27.52 0.51
C ALA A 575 16.78 -27.21 1.50
N TYR A 576 17.11 -26.78 2.71
CA TYR A 576 16.13 -26.45 3.76
C TYR A 576 15.91 -24.94 3.95
N ARG A 577 16.62 -24.11 3.13
CA ARG A 577 16.60 -22.65 3.27
C ARG A 577 15.71 -22.00 2.22
N GLU A 578 14.83 -21.15 2.68
CA GLU A 578 14.10 -20.20 1.86
C GLU A 578 14.78 -18.84 1.95
N SER A 579 14.89 -18.14 0.81
CA SER A 579 15.50 -16.82 0.74
C SER A 579 14.94 -16.00 -0.44
N GLN A 580 15.32 -14.73 -0.51
CA GLN A 580 15.05 -13.84 -1.63
C GLN A 580 16.27 -13.68 -2.57
N ASP A 581 17.24 -14.55 -2.42
CA ASP A 581 18.48 -14.50 -3.22
C ASP A 581 18.18 -14.76 -4.70
N THR A 582 18.81 -13.96 -5.54
CA THR A 582 18.70 -14.09 -7.00
C THR A 582 19.96 -14.69 -7.63
N LEU A 583 21.03 -14.82 -6.85
CA LEU A 583 22.24 -15.57 -7.18
C LEU A 583 22.34 -16.78 -6.22
N ILE A 584 22.18 -17.97 -6.76
CA ILE A 584 22.03 -19.21 -5.99
C ILE A 584 23.13 -20.18 -6.39
N TYR A 585 23.85 -20.70 -5.41
CA TYR A 585 24.85 -21.75 -5.61
C TYR A 585 24.26 -23.09 -5.19
N VAL A 586 24.22 -24.05 -6.09
CA VAL A 586 23.64 -25.39 -5.87
C VAL A 586 24.64 -26.49 -6.17
N LYS A 587 24.54 -27.66 -5.52
CA LYS A 587 25.28 -28.85 -5.92
C LYS A 587 24.78 -29.38 -7.25
N LYS A 588 25.68 -29.97 -8.04
CA LYS A 588 25.29 -30.59 -9.30
C LYS A 588 24.25 -31.72 -9.06
N ASN A 589 23.19 -31.67 -9.85
CA ASN A 589 22.04 -32.59 -9.82
C ASN A 589 21.13 -32.43 -8.59
N GLU A 590 21.35 -31.42 -7.75
CA GLU A 590 20.41 -31.07 -6.68
C GLU A 590 19.25 -30.24 -7.26
N SER A 591 18.16 -30.19 -6.51
CA SER A 591 16.96 -29.42 -6.89
C SER A 591 16.98 -28.01 -6.29
N VAL A 592 16.31 -27.09 -6.97
CA VAL A 592 16.05 -25.75 -6.46
C VAL A 592 14.67 -25.28 -6.92
N ILE A 593 13.95 -24.59 -6.05
CA ILE A 593 12.70 -23.92 -6.42
C ILE A 593 13.00 -22.42 -6.53
N LEU A 594 12.68 -21.86 -7.69
CA LEU A 594 12.73 -20.42 -7.95
C LEU A 594 11.32 -19.87 -8.01
N GLY A 595 11.14 -18.60 -7.65
CA GLY A 595 9.82 -18.00 -7.68
C GLY A 595 9.81 -16.50 -7.60
N MET A 596 8.62 -15.95 -7.78
CA MET A 596 8.35 -14.53 -7.62
C MET A 596 6.99 -14.37 -6.97
N ASP A 597 6.95 -13.70 -5.82
CA ASP A 597 5.72 -13.43 -5.08
C ASP A 597 5.15 -12.09 -5.51
N TYR A 598 3.87 -12.09 -5.79
CA TYR A 598 3.09 -10.89 -6.06
C TYR A 598 1.91 -10.86 -5.09
N GLY A 599 1.91 -9.87 -4.19
CA GLY A 599 0.89 -9.74 -3.15
C GLY A 599 -0.36 -8.96 -3.59
N GLY A 600 -0.57 -8.79 -4.90
CA GLY A 600 -1.72 -8.10 -5.48
C GLY A 600 -2.60 -9.03 -6.31
N TRP A 601 -3.65 -8.46 -6.91
CA TRP A 601 -4.62 -9.15 -7.75
C TRP A 601 -4.34 -8.97 -9.24
N HIS A 602 -5.17 -9.52 -10.12
CA HIS A 602 -5.13 -9.31 -11.57
C HIS A 602 -3.94 -9.90 -12.31
N VAL A 603 -3.30 -10.92 -11.75
CA VAL A 603 -2.32 -11.66 -12.54
C VAL A 603 -3.03 -12.33 -13.72
N LYS A 604 -2.58 -12.02 -14.93
CA LYS A 604 -3.05 -12.64 -16.15
C LYS A 604 -2.29 -13.91 -16.46
N SER A 605 -0.97 -13.89 -16.33
CA SER A 605 -0.13 -15.04 -16.62
C SER A 605 1.25 -14.95 -15.99
N TRP A 606 1.88 -16.12 -15.84
CA TRP A 606 3.27 -16.29 -15.49
C TRP A 606 4.01 -16.95 -16.66
N ARG A 607 5.24 -16.50 -16.94
CA ARG A 607 6.09 -17.06 -17.98
C ARG A 607 7.51 -17.24 -17.44
N TRP A 608 8.06 -18.45 -17.69
CA TRP A 608 9.43 -18.76 -17.36
C TRP A 608 10.27 -18.93 -18.62
N GLU A 609 11.51 -18.47 -18.55
CA GLU A 609 12.49 -18.55 -19.61
C GLU A 609 13.85 -18.93 -19.03
N LYS A 610 14.66 -19.65 -19.82
CA LYS A 610 16.03 -20.06 -19.48
C LYS A 610 17.02 -19.46 -20.47
N SER A 611 18.21 -19.08 -19.96
CA SER A 611 19.33 -18.62 -20.76
C SER A 611 20.66 -19.19 -20.24
N THR A 612 21.61 -19.41 -21.12
CA THR A 612 22.98 -19.83 -20.74
C THR A 612 23.93 -18.63 -20.59
N ASN A 613 23.58 -17.46 -21.15
CA ASN A 613 24.43 -16.26 -21.16
C ASN A 613 23.73 -14.99 -20.60
N GLY A 614 22.46 -15.09 -20.18
CA GLY A 614 21.68 -13.95 -19.71
C GLY A 614 21.11 -13.03 -20.80
N GLU A 615 21.45 -13.27 -22.07
CA GLU A 615 21.04 -12.42 -23.21
C GLU A 615 19.99 -13.08 -24.09
N ARG A 616 20.18 -14.36 -24.45
CA ARG A 616 19.27 -15.11 -25.32
C ARG A 616 18.41 -16.04 -24.47
N TRP A 617 17.11 -15.82 -24.50
CA TRP A 617 16.14 -16.50 -23.67
C TRP A 617 15.32 -17.52 -24.46
N SER A 618 15.06 -18.68 -23.86
CA SER A 618 14.22 -19.73 -24.39
C SER A 618 13.08 -20.02 -23.42
N LYS A 619 11.84 -20.02 -23.92
CA LYS A 619 10.63 -20.27 -23.10
C LYS A 619 10.63 -21.69 -22.53
N LEU A 620 10.22 -21.82 -21.27
CA LEU A 620 9.95 -23.09 -20.59
C LEU A 620 8.44 -23.38 -20.67
N ASN A 621 8.06 -24.34 -21.50
CA ASN A 621 6.66 -24.51 -21.93
C ASN A 621 5.68 -24.97 -20.83
N ASN A 622 6.16 -25.63 -19.77
CA ASN A 622 5.30 -26.18 -18.70
C ASN A 622 5.41 -25.36 -17.40
N ALA A 623 5.99 -24.17 -17.44
CA ALA A 623 6.19 -23.31 -16.29
C ALA A 623 5.26 -22.09 -16.38
N THR A 624 4.06 -22.23 -15.80
CA THR A 624 2.96 -21.23 -15.90
C THR A 624 2.48 -20.73 -14.54
N THR A 625 3.25 -20.98 -13.48
CA THR A 625 2.95 -20.52 -12.12
C THR A 625 4.04 -19.57 -11.61
N ASN A 626 3.81 -18.93 -10.50
CA ASN A 626 4.79 -18.07 -9.83
C ASN A 626 6.00 -18.83 -9.25
N ARG A 627 5.93 -20.16 -9.21
CA ARG A 627 7.00 -21.07 -8.76
C ARG A 627 7.43 -21.99 -9.88
N PHE A 628 8.72 -22.25 -9.95
CA PHE A 628 9.30 -23.21 -10.88
C PHE A 628 10.35 -24.06 -10.19
N GLU A 629 10.12 -25.38 -10.17
CA GLU A 629 11.05 -26.34 -9.61
C GLU A 629 12.01 -26.84 -10.70
N LEU A 630 13.30 -26.70 -10.42
CA LEU A 630 14.38 -27.33 -11.13
C LEU A 630 14.73 -28.63 -10.38
N ALA A 631 14.15 -29.74 -10.77
CA ALA A 631 14.31 -31.03 -10.07
C ALA A 631 15.78 -31.52 -10.06
N SER A 632 16.59 -31.07 -11.03
CA SER A 632 18.02 -31.41 -11.11
C SER A 632 18.78 -30.35 -11.90
N VAL A 633 19.73 -29.67 -11.25
CA VAL A 633 20.57 -28.64 -11.86
C VAL A 633 21.86 -29.25 -12.35
N ALA A 634 21.95 -29.54 -13.64
CA ALA A 634 23.12 -30.14 -14.25
C ALA A 634 24.24 -29.14 -14.65
N SER A 635 23.89 -27.87 -14.87
CA SER A 635 24.79 -26.81 -15.30
C SER A 635 24.27 -25.44 -14.91
N SER A 636 25.19 -24.48 -14.71
CA SER A 636 24.86 -23.08 -14.45
C SER A 636 24.03 -22.47 -15.56
N ALA A 637 23.02 -21.65 -15.18
CA ALA A 637 22.14 -21.00 -16.12
C ALA A 637 21.42 -19.81 -15.47
N TYR A 638 20.84 -18.96 -16.31
CA TYR A 638 19.92 -17.90 -15.90
C TYR A 638 18.48 -18.36 -16.11
N TYR A 639 17.62 -17.97 -15.19
CA TYR A 639 16.17 -18.19 -15.27
C TYR A 639 15.47 -16.86 -15.08
N ARG A 640 14.47 -16.58 -15.89
CA ARG A 640 13.66 -15.38 -15.78
C ARG A 640 12.20 -15.78 -15.64
N VAL A 641 11.57 -15.26 -14.60
CA VAL A 641 10.12 -15.28 -14.45
C VAL A 641 9.58 -13.91 -14.83
N THR A 642 8.47 -13.90 -15.57
CA THR A 642 7.74 -12.68 -15.91
C THR A 642 6.28 -12.89 -15.52
N MET A 643 5.77 -11.99 -14.69
CA MET A 643 4.35 -11.83 -14.39
C MET A 643 3.76 -10.84 -15.39
N GLU A 644 2.64 -11.19 -15.99
CA GLU A 644 1.81 -10.28 -16.77
C GLU A 644 0.55 -9.96 -15.97
N HIS A 645 0.36 -8.69 -15.68
CA HIS A 645 -0.86 -8.16 -15.08
C HIS A 645 -1.94 -7.94 -16.15
N LYS A 646 -3.24 -8.01 -15.78
CA LYS A 646 -4.34 -7.80 -16.75
C LYS A 646 -4.35 -6.41 -17.39
N SER A 647 -3.72 -5.40 -16.77
CA SER A 647 -3.49 -4.07 -17.36
C SER A 647 -2.37 -4.03 -18.40
N GLY A 648 -1.71 -5.15 -18.68
CA GLY A 648 -0.56 -5.21 -19.60
C GLY A 648 0.79 -4.84 -18.98
N VAL A 649 0.86 -4.49 -17.68
CA VAL A 649 2.13 -4.28 -16.98
C VAL A 649 2.86 -5.61 -16.83
N LEU A 650 4.17 -5.59 -17.11
CA LEU A 650 5.06 -6.74 -16.96
C LEU A 650 6.04 -6.49 -15.81
N LYS A 651 6.14 -7.43 -14.89
CA LYS A 651 7.19 -7.47 -13.86
C LYS A 651 8.05 -8.70 -14.07
N SER A 652 9.35 -8.55 -14.04
CA SER A 652 10.29 -9.66 -14.30
C SER A 652 11.36 -9.75 -13.24
N GLN A 653 11.72 -10.98 -12.87
CA GLN A 653 12.84 -11.29 -12.00
C GLN A 653 13.77 -12.27 -12.69
N VAL A 654 15.07 -11.99 -12.64
CA VAL A 654 16.11 -12.86 -13.17
C VAL A 654 16.85 -13.52 -12.00
N PHE A 655 17.00 -14.84 -12.08
CA PHE A 655 17.80 -15.65 -11.18
C PHE A 655 19.02 -16.16 -11.93
N ARG A 656 20.16 -16.18 -11.23
CA ARG A 656 21.37 -16.84 -11.68
C ARG A 656 21.62 -18.06 -10.81
N VAL A 657 21.45 -19.23 -11.37
CA VAL A 657 21.74 -20.51 -10.69
C VAL A 657 23.10 -20.99 -11.14
N GLU A 658 24.03 -21.08 -10.20
CA GLU A 658 25.40 -21.52 -10.43
C GLU A 658 25.59 -22.90 -9.82
N VAL A 659 26.14 -23.81 -10.60
CA VAL A 659 26.57 -25.12 -10.07
C VAL A 659 27.88 -24.90 -9.35
N SER A 660 27.88 -25.16 -8.05
CA SER A 660 29.05 -24.97 -7.21
C SER A 660 30.15 -26.00 -7.53
N GLU A 661 31.37 -25.53 -7.59
CA GLU A 661 32.57 -26.36 -7.75
C GLU A 661 33.19 -26.79 -6.43
N ILE A 662 32.70 -26.25 -5.31
CA ILE A 662 33.12 -26.56 -3.94
C ILE A 662 31.91 -26.72 -3.02
N ASP A 663 32.03 -27.56 -2.00
CA ASP A 663 31.02 -27.78 -0.95
C ASP A 663 31.54 -27.29 0.40
N PRO A 664 30.79 -26.42 1.13
CA PRO A 664 31.21 -25.88 2.42
C PRO A 664 31.01 -26.88 3.55
N PHE A 665 31.91 -26.89 4.52
CA PHE A 665 31.88 -27.68 5.74
C PHE A 665 32.35 -26.87 6.94
N ILE A 666 31.82 -27.20 8.10
CA ILE A 666 32.33 -26.77 9.40
C ILE A 666 32.93 -28.03 10.08
N ILE A 667 34.18 -27.95 10.56
CA ILE A 667 34.85 -29.00 11.25
C ILE A 667 34.86 -28.66 12.74
N TYR A 668 34.18 -29.44 13.55
CA TYR A 668 34.14 -29.27 14.99
C TYR A 668 34.35 -30.60 15.70
N ASN A 669 35.23 -30.65 16.72
CA ASN A 669 35.63 -31.88 17.44
C ASN A 669 36.10 -33.02 16.52
N GLY A 670 36.72 -32.72 15.38
CA GLY A 670 37.23 -33.68 14.42
C GLY A 670 36.18 -34.25 13.47
N GLU A 671 34.92 -33.86 13.58
CA GLU A 671 33.85 -34.28 12.69
C GLU A 671 33.50 -33.16 11.69
N GLU A 672 33.11 -33.56 10.47
CA GLU A 672 32.71 -32.66 9.40
C GLU A 672 31.20 -32.47 9.34
N TYR A 673 30.74 -31.26 9.43
CA TYR A 673 29.33 -30.89 9.30
C TYR A 673 29.12 -30.12 7.98
N PRO A 674 28.30 -30.65 7.07
CA PRO A 674 28.04 -29.95 5.79
C PRO A 674 27.20 -28.68 6.00
N GLY A 675 27.60 -27.61 5.36
CA GLY A 675 26.89 -26.33 5.38
C GLY A 675 27.75 -25.15 5.81
N THR A 676 27.11 -24.00 5.95
CA THR A 676 27.77 -22.71 6.25
C THR A 676 27.36 -22.13 7.59
N SER A 677 26.49 -22.82 8.36
CA SER A 677 26.03 -22.35 9.66
C SER A 677 25.95 -23.49 10.67
N MET A 678 26.44 -23.23 11.85
CA MET A 678 26.40 -24.17 12.98
C MET A 678 26.52 -23.39 14.28
N VAL A 679 25.64 -23.64 15.25
CA VAL A 679 25.72 -23.05 16.59
C VAL A 679 26.76 -23.80 17.43
N LEU A 680 27.73 -23.08 17.96
CA LEU A 680 28.82 -23.65 18.78
C LEU A 680 28.83 -23.06 20.20
N PRO A 681 29.31 -23.78 21.21
CA PRO A 681 29.46 -23.26 22.57
C PRO A 681 30.60 -22.22 22.63
N ARG A 682 30.52 -21.32 23.61
CA ARG A 682 31.57 -20.36 23.91
C ARG A 682 32.90 -21.04 24.19
N GLY A 683 33.97 -20.52 23.66
CA GLY A 683 35.31 -21.10 23.76
C GLY A 683 35.57 -22.25 22.78
N ALA A 684 34.63 -22.57 21.88
CA ALA A 684 34.84 -23.57 20.86
C ALA A 684 35.94 -23.17 19.87
N SER A 685 36.76 -24.13 19.49
CA SER A 685 37.66 -24.02 18.34
C SER A 685 37.11 -24.90 17.21
N PHE A 686 37.08 -24.34 16.00
CA PHE A 686 36.54 -25.01 14.82
C PHE A 686 37.31 -24.61 13.56
N SER A 687 37.01 -25.29 12.48
CA SER A 687 37.58 -24.92 11.18
C SER A 687 36.50 -24.82 10.11
N LEU A 688 36.67 -23.88 9.22
CA LEU A 688 35.82 -23.69 8.04
C LEU A 688 36.60 -24.17 6.82
N TYR A 689 35.93 -24.94 5.98
CA TYR A 689 36.57 -25.62 4.89
C TYR A 689 35.61 -25.77 3.70
N ALA A 690 36.16 -25.91 2.49
CA ALA A 690 35.33 -26.22 1.32
C ALA A 690 35.95 -27.36 0.52
N LYS A 691 35.20 -28.48 0.39
CA LYS A 691 35.65 -29.64 -0.40
C LYS A 691 35.46 -29.42 -1.89
N PRO A 692 36.43 -29.75 -2.76
CA PRO A 692 36.25 -29.81 -4.20
C PRO A 692 35.12 -30.80 -4.57
N THR A 693 34.19 -30.35 -5.39
CA THR A 693 33.20 -31.22 -6.04
C THR A 693 33.83 -32.03 -7.18
N SER A 694 33.09 -33.02 -7.71
CA SER A 694 33.52 -33.78 -8.89
C SER A 694 33.78 -32.89 -10.13
N ILE A 695 33.15 -31.70 -10.21
CA ILE A 695 33.37 -30.75 -11.29
C ILE A 695 34.76 -30.14 -11.17
N LEU A 696 35.17 -29.73 -9.99
CA LEU A 696 36.47 -29.13 -9.74
C LEU A 696 37.61 -30.16 -9.89
N SER A 697 37.40 -31.40 -9.41
CA SER A 697 38.38 -32.46 -9.53
C SER A 697 38.71 -32.86 -10.98
N GLN A 698 37.78 -32.59 -11.92
CA GLN A 698 37.99 -32.86 -13.36
C GLN A 698 38.60 -31.64 -14.09
N SER A 699 38.74 -30.50 -13.38
CA SER A 699 39.27 -29.26 -14.00
C SER A 699 40.81 -29.24 -13.94
N VAL A 700 41.44 -29.64 -15.04
CA VAL A 700 42.88 -29.58 -15.22
C VAL A 700 43.31 -28.23 -15.86
N ASN A 701 44.57 -27.85 -15.68
CA ASN A 701 45.13 -26.57 -16.21
C ASN A 701 44.30 -25.35 -15.76
N SER A 702 44.16 -25.17 -14.45
CA SER A 702 43.38 -24.07 -13.88
C SER A 702 44.09 -23.44 -12.69
N THR A 703 43.92 -22.15 -12.51
CA THR A 703 44.30 -21.42 -11.29
C THR A 703 43.11 -21.32 -10.37
N ARG A 704 43.25 -21.73 -9.12
CA ARG A 704 42.24 -21.72 -8.05
C ARG A 704 42.66 -20.75 -6.97
N ILE A 705 41.74 -19.88 -6.53
CA ILE A 705 42.00 -18.88 -5.50
C ILE A 705 40.93 -19.07 -4.42
N TYR A 706 41.37 -19.24 -3.19
CA TYR A 706 40.54 -19.25 -1.98
C TYR A 706 40.81 -17.98 -1.19
N LYS A 707 39.77 -17.21 -0.85
CA LYS A 707 39.88 -16.02 -0.03
C LYS A 707 38.83 -16.06 1.09
N TRP A 708 39.32 -15.91 2.31
CA TRP A 708 38.45 -15.74 3.48
C TRP A 708 38.41 -14.23 3.82
N VAL A 709 37.23 -13.68 3.90
CA VAL A 709 37.01 -12.23 4.00
C VAL A 709 36.07 -11.94 5.17
N VAL A 710 36.48 -11.04 6.07
CA VAL A 710 35.65 -10.48 7.14
C VAL A 710 35.41 -9.01 6.80
N GLY A 711 34.15 -8.61 6.66
CA GLY A 711 33.83 -7.27 6.14
C GLY A 711 34.46 -7.02 4.77
N ASN A 712 35.39 -6.08 4.66
CA ASN A 712 36.14 -5.78 3.45
C ASN A 712 37.57 -6.36 3.45
N ASP A 713 38.01 -6.95 4.57
CA ASP A 713 39.38 -7.39 4.75
C ASP A 713 39.56 -8.87 4.40
N THR A 714 40.57 -9.17 3.59
CA THR A 714 40.99 -10.53 3.32
C THR A 714 41.87 -11.01 4.47
N ILE A 715 41.37 -11.90 5.32
CA ILE A 715 42.10 -12.41 6.48
C ILE A 715 42.97 -13.61 6.13
N GLN A 716 42.64 -14.35 5.08
CA GLN A 716 43.43 -15.45 4.54
C GLN A 716 43.18 -15.57 3.04
N ALA A 717 44.23 -15.81 2.25
CA ALA A 717 44.08 -16.12 0.83
C ALA A 717 45.17 -17.10 0.40
N ASP A 718 44.81 -18.03 -0.50
CA ASP A 718 45.75 -18.92 -1.13
C ASP A 718 45.42 -19.08 -2.63
N THR A 719 46.47 -19.32 -3.43
CA THR A 719 46.36 -19.47 -4.89
C THR A 719 47.14 -20.68 -5.34
N LEU A 720 46.43 -21.59 -6.02
CA LEU A 720 47.05 -22.78 -6.58
C LEU A 720 46.82 -22.84 -8.08
N THR A 721 47.86 -23.14 -8.85
CA THR A 721 47.81 -23.34 -10.30
C THR A 721 48.05 -24.81 -10.61
N TYR A 722 47.05 -25.44 -11.24
CA TYR A 722 47.15 -26.85 -11.68
C TYR A 722 47.54 -26.91 -13.14
N HIS A 723 48.49 -27.80 -13.43
CA HIS A 723 48.87 -28.14 -14.81
C HIS A 723 48.60 -29.62 -15.08
N LEU A 724 48.43 -29.97 -16.35
CA LEU A 724 48.12 -31.34 -16.78
C LEU A 724 49.15 -32.40 -16.29
N ASP A 725 50.44 -31.98 -16.18
CA ASP A 725 51.55 -32.83 -15.77
C ASP A 725 51.53 -33.15 -14.26
N ASP A 726 50.75 -32.45 -13.48
CA ASP A 726 50.65 -32.59 -12.01
C ASP A 726 49.67 -33.73 -11.59
N LEU A 727 48.98 -34.38 -12.56
CA LEU A 727 47.97 -35.41 -12.32
C LEU A 727 48.50 -36.73 -11.73
N GLY A 728 49.78 -36.88 -11.56
CA GLY A 728 50.45 -38.05 -10.98
C GLY A 728 51.08 -37.84 -9.61
N GLY A 729 51.05 -36.60 -9.07
CA GLY A 729 51.61 -36.22 -7.78
C GLY A 729 50.57 -35.94 -6.68
N GLN A 730 50.98 -36.07 -5.42
CA GLN A 730 50.16 -35.60 -4.28
C GLN A 730 49.81 -34.10 -4.51
N VAL A 731 48.52 -33.80 -4.39
CA VAL A 731 48.05 -32.41 -4.36
C VAL A 731 48.77 -31.72 -3.20
N ALA A 732 49.53 -30.65 -3.45
CA ALA A 732 50.09 -29.84 -2.39
C ALA A 732 48.98 -29.35 -1.50
N ASP A 733 49.15 -29.43 -0.17
CA ASP A 733 48.18 -28.96 0.80
C ASP A 733 47.84 -27.49 0.54
N LEU A 734 46.65 -27.30 0.04
CA LEU A 734 46.07 -25.96 -0.09
C LEU A 734 45.73 -25.46 1.31
N ASN A 735 46.10 -24.27 1.64
CA ASN A 735 45.63 -23.59 2.85
C ASN A 735 44.23 -23.01 2.62
N ASP A 736 43.27 -23.89 2.29
CA ASP A 736 41.89 -23.57 1.98
C ASP A 736 41.00 -23.63 3.25
N THR A 737 41.58 -24.08 4.37
CA THR A 737 40.92 -24.22 5.67
C THR A 737 41.21 -23.01 6.54
N LEU A 738 40.14 -22.35 7.01
CA LEU A 738 40.26 -21.28 8.00
C LEU A 738 40.08 -21.89 9.40
N HIS A 739 41.16 -21.81 10.20
CA HIS A 739 41.11 -22.27 11.61
C HIS A 739 40.72 -21.09 12.52
N VAL A 740 39.69 -21.33 13.33
CA VAL A 740 39.17 -20.38 14.30
C VAL A 740 39.33 -20.96 15.69
N SER A 741 40.06 -20.26 16.57
CA SER A 741 40.37 -20.74 17.91
C SER A 741 39.64 -19.95 18.99
N ALA A 742 39.06 -20.72 19.95
CA ALA A 742 38.48 -20.23 21.22
C ALA A 742 37.59 -18.96 21.08
N MET A 743 36.52 -19.04 20.30
CA MET A 743 35.64 -17.92 20.06
C MET A 743 34.75 -17.60 21.25
N ASP A 744 34.76 -16.32 21.63
CA ASP A 744 33.90 -15.77 22.68
C ASP A 744 32.61 -15.10 22.12
N THR A 745 32.59 -14.79 20.83
CA THR A 745 31.47 -14.17 20.14
C THR A 745 31.16 -14.89 18.83
N SER A 746 29.99 -14.66 18.26
CA SER A 746 29.62 -15.23 16.95
C SER A 746 30.59 -14.78 15.84
N PHE A 747 30.87 -15.70 14.92
CA PHE A 747 31.83 -15.50 13.85
C PHE A 747 31.18 -15.56 12.48
N ASN A 748 31.35 -14.48 11.73
CA ASN A 748 30.85 -14.36 10.37
C ASN A 748 32.01 -14.14 9.41
N VAL A 749 32.11 -14.98 8.39
CA VAL A 749 33.18 -14.86 7.37
C VAL A 749 32.67 -15.31 6.01
N THR A 750 33.22 -14.69 4.97
CA THR A 750 32.88 -15.03 3.59
C THR A 750 34.03 -15.79 2.94
N LEU A 751 33.77 -16.97 2.40
CA LEU A 751 34.67 -17.67 1.49
C LEU A 751 34.36 -17.22 0.05
N VAL A 752 35.36 -16.66 -0.64
CA VAL A 752 35.32 -16.40 -2.07
C VAL A 752 36.26 -17.38 -2.77
N PHE A 753 35.69 -18.28 -3.55
CA PHE A 753 36.44 -19.18 -4.43
C PHE A 753 36.35 -18.71 -5.85
N GLN A 754 37.51 -18.68 -6.54
CA GLN A 754 37.59 -18.35 -7.97
C GLN A 754 38.46 -19.41 -8.65
N ARG A 755 38.06 -19.84 -9.82
CA ARG A 755 38.86 -20.67 -10.72
C ARG A 755 38.96 -20.02 -12.09
N PHE A 756 40.17 -19.92 -12.59
CA PHE A 756 40.46 -19.46 -13.93
C PHE A 756 40.96 -20.65 -14.76
N SER A 757 40.30 -20.94 -15.86
CA SER A 757 40.78 -21.93 -16.82
C SER A 757 42.04 -21.43 -17.55
N SER A 758 42.76 -22.33 -18.23
CA SER A 758 43.88 -21.95 -19.11
C SER A 758 43.52 -20.97 -20.23
N THR A 759 42.20 -20.87 -20.56
CA THR A 759 41.64 -19.91 -21.53
C THR A 759 41.15 -18.62 -20.89
N GLY A 760 41.38 -18.44 -19.59
CA GLY A 760 40.96 -17.24 -18.84
C GLY A 760 39.47 -17.22 -18.45
N LYS A 761 38.72 -18.30 -18.67
CA LYS A 761 37.32 -18.37 -18.22
C LYS A 761 37.25 -18.52 -16.71
N GLU A 762 36.56 -17.58 -16.05
CA GLU A 762 36.32 -17.57 -14.60
C GLU A 762 35.11 -18.40 -14.21
N ALA A 763 35.23 -19.19 -13.13
CA ALA A 763 34.14 -19.70 -12.33
C ALA A 763 34.32 -19.15 -10.92
N ARG A 764 33.25 -18.70 -10.28
CA ARG A 764 33.25 -18.09 -8.95
C ARG A 764 32.15 -18.71 -8.09
N THR A 765 32.46 -18.97 -6.82
CA THR A 765 31.50 -19.37 -5.79
C THR A 765 31.74 -18.53 -4.55
N VAL A 766 30.70 -18.11 -3.87
CA VAL A 766 30.76 -17.33 -2.64
C VAL A 766 29.90 -18.02 -1.59
N TYR A 767 30.49 -18.29 -0.41
CA TYR A 767 29.79 -18.82 0.74
C TYR A 767 29.93 -17.86 1.93
N HIS A 768 28.81 -17.52 2.55
CA HIS A 768 28.79 -16.78 3.80
C HIS A 768 28.62 -17.79 4.94
N PHE A 769 29.66 -17.90 5.78
CA PHE A 769 29.60 -18.70 6.99
C PHE A 769 29.11 -17.85 8.14
N ASP A 770 28.10 -18.32 8.84
CA ASP A 770 27.58 -17.75 10.09
C ASP A 770 27.64 -18.81 11.17
N VAL A 771 28.58 -18.61 12.12
CA VAL A 771 28.81 -19.53 13.23
C VAL A 771 28.46 -18.80 14.53
N PRO A 772 27.17 -18.81 14.93
CA PRO A 772 26.77 -18.25 16.20
C PRO A 772 27.35 -19.02 17.37
N VAL A 773 27.88 -18.28 18.34
CA VAL A 773 28.43 -18.82 19.59
C VAL A 773 27.44 -18.55 20.73
N TYR A 774 27.22 -19.53 21.57
CA TYR A 774 26.24 -19.44 22.65
C TYR A 774 26.82 -19.86 24.00
N GLU A 775 26.15 -19.40 25.07
CA GLU A 775 26.30 -19.89 26.43
C GLU A 775 24.98 -20.44 26.93
N THR A 776 25.03 -21.61 27.56
CA THR A 776 23.84 -22.29 28.10
C THR A 776 23.55 -21.85 29.53
N ASN A 777 22.28 -21.52 29.81
CA ASN A 777 21.76 -21.33 31.16
C ASN A 777 22.50 -20.26 32.00
N VAL A 778 22.93 -19.18 31.36
CA VAL A 778 23.68 -18.07 32.00
C VAL A 778 22.78 -17.03 32.69
N LEU A 779 21.48 -16.96 32.34
CA LEU A 779 20.55 -15.99 32.90
C LEU A 779 20.43 -16.19 34.43
N SER A 780 20.58 -15.13 35.21
CA SER A 780 20.43 -15.12 36.66
C SER A 780 19.27 -14.23 37.11
N PRO A 781 18.02 -14.66 36.87
CA PRO A 781 16.85 -13.87 37.21
C PRO A 781 16.61 -13.85 38.71
N SER A 782 16.14 -12.74 39.25
CA SER A 782 15.62 -12.66 40.61
C SER A 782 14.11 -12.93 40.65
N ASP A 783 13.57 -13.32 41.81
CA ASP A 783 12.12 -13.55 41.97
C ASP A 783 11.26 -12.28 41.76
N LYS A 784 11.89 -11.11 41.74
CA LYS A 784 11.25 -9.82 41.53
C LYS A 784 11.21 -9.42 40.05
N ASP A 785 12.11 -9.95 39.25
CA ASP A 785 12.25 -9.59 37.85
C ASP A 785 11.04 -10.06 37.03
N SER A 786 10.67 -9.23 36.08
CA SER A 786 9.68 -9.55 35.06
C SER A 786 10.32 -9.42 33.68
N TYR A 787 9.95 -10.28 32.77
CA TYR A 787 10.53 -10.35 31.43
C TYR A 787 9.43 -10.40 30.38
N TYR A 788 9.68 -9.75 29.26
CA TYR A 788 8.95 -10.01 28.02
C TYR A 788 9.69 -11.08 27.23
N ILE A 789 8.93 -11.98 26.61
CA ILE A 789 9.46 -12.94 25.64
C ILE A 789 8.98 -12.47 24.26
N GLN A 790 9.89 -11.90 23.49
CA GLN A 790 9.61 -11.30 22.19
C GLN A 790 10.17 -12.16 21.07
N GLU A 791 9.44 -12.32 20.00
CA GLU A 791 9.94 -12.88 18.75
C GLU A 791 10.95 -11.91 18.11
N ALA A 792 12.17 -12.39 17.84
CA ALA A 792 13.26 -11.54 17.36
C ALA A 792 13.04 -10.97 15.95
N MET A 793 12.32 -11.67 15.09
CA MET A 793 12.07 -11.28 13.69
C MET A 793 10.76 -10.53 13.50
N GLY A 794 9.67 -10.99 14.10
CA GLY A 794 8.33 -10.42 13.93
C GLY A 794 7.92 -9.41 14.98
N GLY A 795 8.71 -9.26 16.06
CA GLY A 795 8.44 -8.29 17.12
C GLY A 795 7.21 -8.60 18.00
N ARG A 796 6.57 -9.76 17.83
CA ARG A 796 5.42 -10.20 18.64
C ARG A 796 5.88 -10.69 20.02
N TYR A 797 5.00 -10.62 21.00
CA TYR A 797 5.28 -10.97 22.40
C TYR A 797 4.45 -12.16 22.86
N LEU A 798 5.07 -13.04 23.65
CA LEU A 798 4.39 -14.21 24.24
C LEU A 798 3.46 -13.74 25.36
N ARG A 799 2.17 -14.00 25.20
CA ARG A 799 1.14 -13.64 26.17
C ARG A 799 1.04 -14.69 27.27
N ASN A 800 0.99 -14.25 28.51
CA ASN A 800 1.00 -15.13 29.70
C ASN A 800 -0.38 -15.61 30.12
N THR A 801 -1.44 -15.25 29.39
CA THR A 801 -2.82 -15.69 29.63
C THR A 801 -3.21 -16.90 28.80
N ASP A 802 -2.58 -17.15 27.65
CA ASP A 802 -2.91 -18.25 26.74
C ASP A 802 -1.70 -18.90 26.06
N GLY A 803 -0.50 -18.35 26.20
CA GLY A 803 0.72 -18.88 25.58
C GLY A 803 0.83 -18.62 24.09
N GLN A 804 0.15 -17.58 23.55
CA GLN A 804 0.24 -17.20 22.15
C GLN A 804 1.11 -15.96 21.94
N PHE A 805 1.77 -15.89 20.78
CA PHE A 805 2.52 -14.70 20.37
C PHE A 805 1.61 -13.68 19.71
N MET A 806 1.53 -12.50 20.29
CA MET A 806 0.63 -11.42 19.89
C MET A 806 1.37 -10.09 19.75
N THR A 807 0.79 -9.16 19.01
CA THR A 807 1.25 -7.77 19.00
C THR A 807 1.07 -7.15 20.39
N TYR A 808 2.10 -6.47 20.88
CA TYR A 808 2.09 -5.84 22.21
C TYR A 808 1.04 -4.74 22.32
N SER A 809 0.40 -4.67 23.48
CA SER A 809 -0.52 -3.59 23.85
C SER A 809 -0.17 -3.06 25.25
N GLU A 810 0.01 -1.76 25.37
CA GLU A 810 0.29 -1.10 26.66
C GLU A 810 -0.87 -1.24 27.65
N ASP A 811 -2.10 -1.28 27.17
CA ASP A 811 -3.30 -1.43 28.02
C ASP A 811 -3.37 -2.79 28.72
N THR A 812 -2.68 -3.79 28.18
CA THR A 812 -2.63 -5.17 28.70
C THR A 812 -1.19 -5.61 28.98
N ASP A 813 -0.31 -4.68 29.33
CA ASP A 813 1.13 -4.92 29.54
C ASP A 813 1.42 -6.11 30.47
N GLU A 814 0.66 -6.26 31.56
CA GLU A 814 0.82 -7.39 32.50
C GLU A 814 0.57 -8.76 31.87
N GLU A 815 -0.22 -8.84 30.80
CA GLU A 815 -0.47 -10.10 30.08
C GLU A 815 0.75 -10.61 29.29
N TYR A 816 1.75 -9.78 29.08
CA TYR A 816 3.00 -10.15 28.39
C TYR A 816 4.19 -10.35 29.34
N LEU A 817 3.99 -10.18 30.65
CA LEU A 817 5.05 -10.28 31.64
C LEU A 817 5.17 -11.70 32.19
N TRP A 818 6.37 -12.21 32.16
CA TRP A 818 6.75 -13.49 32.69
C TRP A 818 7.72 -13.35 33.83
N ARG A 819 7.56 -14.17 34.86
CA ARG A 819 8.61 -14.41 35.85
C ARG A 819 9.43 -15.60 35.40
N ILE A 820 10.72 -15.42 35.25
CA ILE A 820 11.64 -16.51 34.94
C ILE A 820 12.26 -16.98 36.24
N ARG A 821 12.14 -18.29 36.53
CA ARG A 821 12.74 -18.92 37.73
C ARG A 821 13.81 -19.90 37.27
N ARG A 822 15.04 -19.75 37.81
CA ARG A 822 16.08 -20.74 37.64
C ARG A 822 15.85 -21.90 38.63
N LEU A 823 15.86 -23.10 38.13
CA LEU A 823 15.72 -24.33 38.95
C LEU A 823 17.06 -24.67 39.61
N PRO A 824 17.05 -25.36 40.76
CA PRO A 824 18.27 -25.88 41.40
C PRO A 824 19.11 -26.76 40.48
N SER A 825 20.42 -26.83 40.75
CA SER A 825 21.38 -27.62 39.95
C SER A 825 21.04 -29.15 39.89
N THR A 826 20.27 -29.66 40.84
CA THR A 826 19.70 -31.00 40.81
C THR A 826 18.77 -31.25 39.62
N TYR A 827 18.22 -30.19 39.02
CA TYR A 827 17.40 -30.21 37.81
C TYR A 827 18.14 -29.65 36.60
N GLY A 828 19.48 -29.61 36.58
CA GLY A 828 20.29 -29.17 35.47
C GLY A 828 20.36 -27.67 35.26
N SER A 829 20.07 -26.88 36.31
CA SER A 829 20.09 -25.37 36.22
C SER A 829 19.17 -24.79 35.13
N ARG A 830 18.08 -25.44 34.85
CA ARG A 830 17.09 -25.03 33.81
C ARG A 830 16.20 -23.91 34.32
N TYR A 831 15.30 -23.44 33.46
CA TYR A 831 14.39 -22.34 33.74
C TYR A 831 12.93 -22.72 33.60
N MET A 832 12.08 -22.10 34.41
CA MET A 832 10.62 -22.09 34.27
C MET A 832 10.12 -20.71 33.99
N PHE A 833 9.12 -20.63 33.10
CA PHE A 833 8.40 -19.39 32.82
C PHE A 833 7.04 -19.43 33.54
N ILE A 834 6.79 -18.47 34.40
CA ILE A 834 5.61 -18.38 35.26
C ILE A 834 4.83 -17.13 34.88
N SER A 835 3.52 -17.29 34.63
CA SER A 835 2.64 -16.16 34.34
C SER A 835 2.64 -15.13 35.47
N ARG A 836 2.73 -13.86 35.15
CA ARG A 836 2.62 -12.77 36.14
C ARG A 836 1.19 -12.48 36.54
N THR A 837 0.24 -12.65 35.65
CA THR A 837 -1.19 -12.47 35.93
C THR A 837 -1.77 -13.62 36.75
N ASN A 838 -1.19 -14.83 36.61
CA ASN A 838 -1.59 -16.01 37.39
C ASN A 838 -0.36 -16.83 37.80
N SER A 839 0.15 -16.60 39.00
CA SER A 839 1.36 -17.26 39.53
C SER A 839 1.26 -18.78 39.67
N GLY A 840 0.06 -19.36 39.53
CA GLY A 840 -0.17 -20.80 39.48
C GLY A 840 -0.07 -21.42 38.10
N GLN A 841 0.09 -20.60 37.03
CA GLN A 841 0.21 -21.07 35.66
C GLN A 841 1.67 -21.01 35.20
N HIS A 842 2.12 -22.10 34.61
CA HIS A 842 3.46 -22.28 34.08
C HIS A 842 3.39 -22.57 32.59
N LEU A 843 4.34 -22.07 31.84
CA LEU A 843 4.48 -22.38 30.42
C LEU A 843 4.98 -23.82 30.27
N SER A 844 4.26 -24.63 29.54
CA SER A 844 4.67 -26.03 29.22
C SER A 844 5.52 -26.02 27.94
N GLU A 845 6.23 -27.12 27.72
CA GLU A 845 7.12 -27.31 26.57
C GLU A 845 6.43 -27.30 25.19
N ASP A 846 5.12 -27.39 25.15
CA ASP A 846 4.28 -27.27 23.95
C ASP A 846 3.67 -25.86 23.79
N GLY A 847 4.14 -24.89 24.57
CA GLY A 847 3.71 -23.51 24.51
C GLY A 847 2.38 -23.21 25.20
N ARG A 848 1.77 -24.17 25.89
CA ARG A 848 0.50 -24.00 26.61
C ARG A 848 0.70 -23.65 28.08
N LEU A 849 -0.31 -23.04 28.67
CA LEU A 849 -0.33 -22.77 30.10
C LEU A 849 -0.89 -23.98 30.87
N SER A 850 -0.27 -24.28 31.98
CA SER A 850 -0.66 -25.41 32.85
C SER A 850 -0.42 -25.07 34.32
N SER A 851 -1.32 -25.52 35.19
CA SER A 851 -1.18 -25.43 36.64
C SER A 851 -0.37 -26.58 37.23
N ALA A 852 0.11 -27.53 36.42
CA ALA A 852 0.88 -28.66 36.86
C ALA A 852 2.28 -28.25 37.33
N SER A 853 2.75 -28.80 38.43
CA SER A 853 4.07 -28.55 39.00
C SER A 853 5.15 -29.54 38.51
N ASP A 854 4.91 -30.20 37.40
CA ASP A 854 5.84 -31.16 36.83
C ASP A 854 6.99 -30.42 36.12
N TYR A 855 8.14 -30.37 36.77
CA TYR A 855 9.37 -29.76 36.25
C TYR A 855 9.85 -30.40 34.94
N SER A 856 9.50 -31.66 34.67
CA SER A 856 9.94 -32.35 33.45
C SER A 856 9.33 -31.80 32.18
N ARG A 857 8.12 -31.20 32.27
CA ARG A 857 7.40 -30.62 31.12
C ARG A 857 7.33 -29.10 31.11
N HIS A 858 7.85 -28.45 32.16
CA HIS A 858 7.77 -27.01 32.35
C HIS A 858 9.14 -26.36 32.54
N SER A 859 10.22 -27.07 32.15
CA SER A 859 11.58 -26.56 32.27
C SER A 859 12.28 -26.48 30.92
N PHE A 860 13.10 -25.48 30.75
CA PHE A 860 13.76 -25.11 29.51
C PHE A 860 15.26 -24.87 29.71
N ASN A 861 16.04 -25.21 28.70
CA ASN A 861 17.39 -24.65 28.55
C ASN A 861 17.33 -23.38 27.75
N LEU A 862 18.07 -22.37 28.20
CA LEU A 862 18.20 -21.10 27.48
C LEU A 862 19.60 -21.01 26.87
N TRP A 863 19.67 -20.91 25.57
CA TRP A 863 20.89 -20.73 24.81
C TRP A 863 21.04 -19.25 24.46
N HIS A 864 21.87 -18.54 25.22
CA HIS A 864 22.17 -17.15 25.02
C HIS A 864 23.19 -16.96 23.90
N LYS A 865 22.90 -16.09 22.93
CA LYS A 865 23.82 -15.73 21.86
C LYS A 865 24.90 -14.81 22.41
N CYS A 866 26.16 -15.26 22.41
CA CYS A 866 27.28 -14.46 22.82
C CYS A 866 27.43 -13.19 21.96
N GLY A 867 27.64 -12.05 22.59
CA GLY A 867 27.69 -10.75 21.90
C GLY A 867 26.34 -10.10 21.64
N SER A 868 25.27 -10.63 22.20
CA SER A 868 23.97 -9.97 22.30
C SER A 868 23.55 -9.87 23.76
N ASP A 869 22.74 -8.86 24.10
CA ASP A 869 22.27 -8.69 25.48
C ASP A 869 21.04 -9.55 25.78
N ASP A 870 20.22 -9.86 24.79
CA ASP A 870 18.86 -10.36 24.95
C ASP A 870 18.43 -11.50 24.01
N LEU A 871 19.28 -11.97 23.09
CA LEU A 871 18.94 -13.01 22.13
C LEU A 871 19.14 -14.41 22.67
N TYR A 872 18.07 -15.21 22.65
CA TYR A 872 18.04 -16.57 23.17
C TYR A 872 17.37 -17.54 22.21
N ALA A 873 17.90 -18.77 22.16
CA ALA A 873 17.12 -19.91 21.72
C ALA A 873 16.58 -20.66 22.96
N ILE A 874 15.35 -21.16 22.88
CA ILE A 874 14.64 -21.84 23.97
C ILE A 874 14.50 -23.31 23.61
N GLU A 875 15.11 -24.20 24.42
CA GLU A 875 15.10 -25.64 24.20
C GLU A 875 14.24 -26.35 25.25
N ARG A 876 13.43 -27.30 24.79
CA ARG A 876 12.70 -28.21 25.71
C ARG A 876 13.66 -29.08 26.46
N SER A 877 13.38 -29.34 27.73
CA SER A 877 14.23 -30.13 28.57
C SER A 877 13.86 -31.62 28.67
N SER A 878 12.66 -32.02 28.24
CA SER A 878 12.04 -33.28 28.53
C SER A 878 12.34 -34.41 27.56
N SER A 879 12.89 -34.15 26.39
CA SER A 879 13.16 -35.19 25.41
C SER A 879 14.64 -35.51 25.27
N ALA A 880 14.96 -36.81 25.16
CA ALA A 880 16.31 -37.30 24.84
C ALA A 880 16.84 -36.79 23.49
N SER A 881 15.98 -36.18 22.66
CA SER A 881 16.28 -35.64 21.34
C SER A 881 16.36 -34.14 21.29
N GLY A 882 16.16 -33.40 22.41
CA GLY A 882 16.08 -31.96 22.43
C GLY A 882 14.89 -31.42 21.65
N GLY A 883 14.85 -30.14 21.36
CA GLY A 883 13.88 -29.51 20.51
C GLY A 883 13.82 -28.03 20.80
N LEU A 884 14.16 -27.21 19.81
CA LEU A 884 14.16 -25.78 19.91
C LEU A 884 12.80 -25.22 19.50
N TRP A 885 12.39 -24.20 20.18
CA TRP A 885 11.20 -23.46 19.81
C TRP A 885 11.41 -22.65 18.53
N GLU A 886 10.43 -22.73 17.66
CA GLU A 886 10.33 -21.90 16.45
C GLU A 886 8.91 -21.37 16.30
N ILE A 887 8.78 -20.22 15.66
CA ILE A 887 7.49 -19.63 15.29
C ILE A 887 7.52 -19.38 13.79
N ALA A 888 6.54 -19.95 13.09
CA ALA A 888 6.34 -19.62 11.69
C ALA A 888 5.81 -18.17 11.58
N PRO A 889 6.20 -17.40 10.57
CA PRO A 889 5.80 -16.00 10.41
C PRO A 889 4.28 -15.76 10.46
N GLU A 890 3.51 -16.73 10.02
CA GLU A 890 2.03 -16.71 9.97
C GLU A 890 1.36 -17.34 11.21
N SER A 891 2.15 -17.88 12.18
CA SER A 891 1.62 -18.62 13.32
C SER A 891 1.76 -17.83 14.62
N SER A 892 0.73 -17.83 15.46
CA SER A 892 0.81 -17.38 16.85
C SER A 892 1.24 -18.47 17.82
N VAL A 893 1.40 -19.70 17.35
CA VAL A 893 1.67 -20.91 18.17
C VAL A 893 3.09 -21.40 17.95
N ILE A 894 3.74 -21.79 19.04
CA ILE A 894 5.09 -22.35 19.04
C ILE A 894 5.07 -23.72 18.36
N SER A 895 6.00 -23.92 17.45
CA SER A 895 6.39 -25.23 16.92
C SER A 895 7.75 -25.65 17.48
N VAL A 896 8.09 -26.91 17.35
CA VAL A 896 9.35 -27.47 17.88
C VAL A 896 10.16 -28.09 16.74
N ASN A 897 11.35 -27.55 16.52
CA ASN A 897 12.32 -28.08 15.57
C ASN A 897 13.33 -28.99 16.27
N GLN A 898 13.59 -30.17 15.71
CA GLN A 898 14.55 -31.15 16.25
C GLN A 898 15.95 -31.03 15.63
N GLY A 899 16.24 -29.96 14.92
CA GLY A 899 17.54 -29.70 14.31
C GLY A 899 18.50 -28.89 15.20
N LEU A 900 19.76 -28.76 14.76
CA LEU A 900 20.69 -27.77 15.31
C LEU A 900 20.16 -26.36 15.06
N CYS A 901 20.15 -25.52 16.10
CA CYS A 901 19.69 -24.18 16.01
C CYS A 901 20.61 -23.33 15.12
N THR A 902 20.10 -22.84 14.02
CA THR A 902 20.78 -21.87 13.16
C THR A 902 20.39 -20.43 13.46
N SER A 903 19.43 -20.21 14.37
CA SER A 903 18.91 -18.88 14.73
C SER A 903 18.58 -18.78 16.22
N PHE A 904 18.51 -17.56 16.73
CA PHE A 904 18.07 -17.23 18.08
C PHE A 904 16.76 -16.45 17.96
N PRO A 905 15.61 -17.13 17.95
CA PRO A 905 14.35 -16.52 17.52
C PRO A 905 13.70 -15.62 18.59
N PHE A 906 14.21 -15.59 19.82
CA PHE A 906 13.56 -14.89 20.93
C PHE A 906 14.47 -13.87 21.59
N ARG A 907 13.85 -12.75 22.04
CA ARG A 907 14.44 -11.79 22.97
C ARG A 907 13.82 -12.00 24.35
N LEU A 908 14.66 -12.05 25.37
CA LEU A 908 14.22 -12.00 26.77
C LEU A 908 14.54 -10.60 27.30
N VAL A 909 13.56 -9.72 27.26
CA VAL A 909 13.71 -8.31 27.64
C VAL A 909 13.23 -8.13 29.07
N LYS A 910 14.14 -7.76 29.98
CA LYS A 910 13.78 -7.48 31.36
C LYS A 910 12.98 -6.18 31.45
N LYS A 911 11.81 -6.22 32.13
CA LYS A 911 11.07 -5.02 32.47
C LYS A 911 11.81 -4.27 33.57
N GLU A 912 12.19 -3.05 33.30
CA GLU A 912 12.75 -2.16 34.31
C GLU A 912 11.62 -1.58 35.16
N ASP A 913 11.66 -1.76 36.49
CA ASP A 913 10.78 -1.08 37.42
C ASP A 913 11.07 0.43 37.31
N GLY A 914 10.03 1.25 37.09
CA GLY A 914 10.06 2.66 36.72
C GLY A 914 10.83 3.61 37.66
N SER A 915 12.10 3.32 37.93
CA SER A 915 13.08 4.23 38.49
C SER A 915 13.87 4.85 37.34
N SER A 916 13.89 6.15 37.24
CA SER A 916 14.64 7.05 36.36
C SER A 916 15.68 6.31 35.48
N VAL A 917 15.48 6.37 34.16
CA VAL A 917 16.50 5.96 33.20
C VAL A 917 17.78 6.77 33.53
N GLU A 918 18.76 6.14 34.15
CA GLU A 918 20.14 6.61 34.07
C GLU A 918 20.55 6.46 32.60
N ASP A 919 21.11 7.51 32.03
CA ASP A 919 21.55 7.57 30.64
C ASP A 919 22.47 6.36 30.34
N ALA A 920 21.96 5.35 29.64
CA ALA A 920 22.81 4.23 29.22
C ALA A 920 23.75 4.71 28.12
N VAL A 921 24.98 4.94 28.48
CA VAL A 921 26.08 5.22 27.57
C VAL A 921 26.46 3.89 26.91
N LEU A 922 26.12 3.70 25.62
CA LEU A 922 26.69 2.62 24.83
C LEU A 922 28.01 3.09 24.25
N GLU A 923 29.09 2.50 24.66
CA GLU A 923 30.44 2.77 24.18
C GLU A 923 30.64 2.08 22.81
N ASN A 924 31.43 2.71 21.93
CA ASN A 924 31.94 2.04 20.73
C ASN A 924 33.09 1.09 21.14
N GLU A 925 33.58 0.28 20.21
CA GLU A 925 34.69 -0.68 20.45
C GLU A 925 36.00 -0.03 20.96
N GLU A 926 36.13 1.31 20.91
CA GLU A 926 37.27 2.10 21.39
C GLU A 926 37.00 2.82 22.72
N GLY A 927 35.82 2.63 23.34
CA GLY A 927 35.48 3.27 24.63
C GLY A 927 35.11 4.75 24.52
N ILE A 928 34.91 5.30 23.32
CA ILE A 928 34.49 6.68 23.08
C ILE A 928 33.00 6.70 22.71
N PRO A 929 32.15 7.44 23.41
CA PRO A 929 30.71 7.46 23.07
C PRO A 929 30.47 8.20 21.75
N LEU A 930 29.80 7.56 20.79
CA LEU A 930 29.44 8.15 19.50
C LEU A 930 28.55 9.39 19.65
N LEU A 931 27.71 9.40 20.66
CA LEU A 931 26.80 10.47 21.03
C LEU A 931 26.61 10.43 22.54
N GLU A 932 26.86 11.54 23.23
CA GLU A 932 26.66 11.71 24.66
C GLU A 932 25.93 13.02 24.94
N VAL A 933 24.98 13.00 25.89
CA VAL A 933 24.36 14.23 26.40
C VAL A 933 25.22 14.76 27.56
N VAL A 934 25.96 15.83 27.31
CA VAL A 934 26.91 16.40 28.25
C VAL A 934 26.37 17.57 29.08
N GLY A 935 25.21 18.13 28.65
CA GLY A 935 24.59 19.24 29.36
C GLY A 935 23.11 19.41 29.00
N ARG A 936 22.35 20.01 29.93
CA ARG A 936 20.93 20.34 29.74
C ARG A 936 20.69 21.78 30.16
N GLY A 937 20.02 22.52 29.25
CA GLY A 937 19.53 23.88 29.51
C GLY A 937 18.02 23.96 29.44
N GLU A 938 17.44 25.09 29.81
CA GLU A 938 16.00 25.32 29.65
C GLU A 938 15.68 25.41 28.13
N GLY A 939 15.08 24.35 27.56
CA GLY A 939 14.76 24.26 26.15
C GLY A 939 15.93 23.91 25.21
N SER A 940 17.05 23.39 25.72
CA SER A 940 18.17 22.93 24.89
C SER A 940 18.95 21.78 25.53
N LEU A 941 19.62 20.98 24.71
CA LEU A 941 20.58 19.97 25.10
C LEU A 941 21.97 20.36 24.59
N GLU A 942 23.01 20.01 25.35
CA GLU A 942 24.38 19.96 24.85
C GLU A 942 24.76 18.50 24.62
N VAL A 943 25.11 18.16 23.39
CA VAL A 943 25.53 16.83 23.02
C VAL A 943 26.97 16.84 22.52
N SER A 944 27.75 15.87 22.94
CA SER A 944 29.09 15.62 22.42
C SER A 944 29.04 14.49 21.39
N VAL A 945 29.69 14.69 20.24
CA VAL A 945 29.81 13.70 19.19
C VAL A 945 31.25 13.56 18.74
N ASP A 946 31.64 12.37 18.29
CA ASP A 946 33.02 12.08 17.90
C ASP A 946 33.25 12.25 16.37
N GLU A 947 32.20 12.29 15.58
CA GLU A 947 32.24 12.42 14.12
C GLU A 947 31.16 13.39 13.63
N GLU A 948 31.31 13.97 12.46
CA GLU A 948 30.29 14.81 11.85
C GLU A 948 29.05 13.97 11.44
N GLY A 949 27.84 14.47 11.71
CA GLY A 949 26.62 13.76 11.38
C GLY A 949 25.37 14.59 11.56
N LEU A 950 24.22 13.91 11.46
CA LEU A 950 22.89 14.50 11.61
C LEU A 950 22.25 13.96 12.89
N LEU A 951 21.80 14.84 13.76
CA LEU A 951 21.04 14.52 14.96
C LEU A 951 19.59 14.88 14.76
N ASP A 952 18.75 13.88 14.72
CA ASP A 952 17.30 14.00 14.64
C ASP A 952 16.69 13.84 16.03
N VAL A 953 15.73 14.69 16.36
CA VAL A 953 14.96 14.65 17.62
C VAL A 953 13.54 14.21 17.29
N TYR A 954 13.08 13.14 17.92
CA TYR A 954 11.74 12.58 17.72
C TYR A 954 10.92 12.60 19.01
N THR A 955 9.59 12.63 18.87
CA THR A 955 8.70 12.24 19.97
C THR A 955 8.80 10.73 20.23
N LEU A 956 8.26 10.23 21.34
CA LEU A 956 8.17 8.78 21.58
C LEU A 956 7.35 8.06 20.53
N GLU A 957 6.38 8.75 19.92
CA GLU A 957 5.53 8.25 18.84
C GLU A 957 6.22 8.28 17.47
N GLY A 958 7.50 8.67 17.41
CA GLY A 958 8.31 8.66 16.19
C GLY A 958 8.18 9.90 15.30
N SER A 959 7.49 10.97 15.73
CA SER A 959 7.40 12.22 14.95
C SER A 959 8.70 13.01 15.05
N LEU A 960 9.31 13.38 13.93
CA LEU A 960 10.50 14.23 13.88
C LEU A 960 10.14 15.64 14.36
N LEU A 961 10.85 16.11 15.39
CA LEU A 961 10.67 17.44 15.97
C LEU A 961 11.72 18.44 15.48
N SER A 962 12.96 17.99 15.30
CA SER A 962 14.10 18.82 14.90
C SER A 962 15.17 17.96 14.27
N SER A 963 15.97 18.53 13.37
CA SER A 963 17.13 17.90 12.76
C SER A 963 18.29 18.89 12.77
N VAL A 964 19.40 18.52 13.38
CA VAL A 964 20.56 19.40 13.61
C VAL A 964 21.83 18.71 13.10
N ARG A 965 22.60 19.41 12.28
CA ARG A 965 23.93 18.95 11.87
C ARG A 965 24.91 19.18 13.00
N CYS A 966 25.52 18.13 13.51
CA CYS A 966 26.53 18.16 14.58
C CYS A 966 27.93 17.97 13.96
N VAL A 967 28.89 18.66 14.55
CA VAL A 967 30.32 18.52 14.23
C VAL A 967 31.04 17.90 15.44
N PRO A 968 32.19 17.24 15.26
CA PRO A 968 32.96 16.65 16.35
C PRO A 968 33.17 17.61 17.52
N GLY A 969 32.84 17.15 18.73
CA GLY A 969 32.84 17.95 19.96
C GLY A 969 31.43 18.30 20.46
N THR A 970 31.32 19.29 21.30
CA THR A 970 30.06 19.68 21.94
C THR A 970 29.21 20.55 21.00
N ASN A 971 27.99 20.14 20.77
CA ASN A 971 26.99 20.84 19.99
C ASN A 971 25.77 21.18 20.83
N ARG A 972 25.17 22.36 20.60
CA ARG A 972 23.93 22.75 21.26
C ARG A 972 22.75 22.45 20.35
N VAL A 973 21.75 21.75 20.89
CA VAL A 973 20.53 21.35 20.20
C VAL A 973 19.35 22.00 20.92
N ASP A 974 18.66 22.91 20.23
CA ASP A 974 17.45 23.52 20.78
C ASP A 974 16.29 22.55 20.68
N LEU A 975 15.59 22.34 21.79
CA LEU A 975 14.44 21.45 21.89
C LEU A 975 13.16 22.25 21.72
N PRO A 976 12.17 21.69 21.02
CA PRO A 976 10.84 22.30 20.97
C PRO A 976 10.24 22.38 22.39
N SER A 977 9.47 23.42 22.67
CA SER A 977 8.92 23.78 24.00
C SER A 977 7.91 22.76 24.59
N ARG A 978 8.00 21.49 24.24
CA ARG A 978 7.19 20.39 24.79
C ARG A 978 7.89 19.77 26.01
N LYS A 979 7.13 19.55 27.08
CA LYS A 979 7.55 18.72 28.20
C LYS A 979 7.23 17.25 27.86
N GLY A 980 8.21 16.38 27.86
CA GLY A 980 8.04 14.96 27.64
C GLY A 980 9.34 14.27 27.20
N MET A 981 9.32 12.95 27.21
CA MET A 981 10.45 12.13 26.79
C MET A 981 10.61 12.24 25.27
N MET A 982 11.85 12.33 24.79
CA MET A 982 12.19 12.42 23.36
C MET A 982 13.24 11.38 23.00
N ILE A 983 13.32 11.03 21.72
CA ILE A 983 14.36 10.16 21.17
C ILE A 983 15.29 11.01 20.33
N LEU A 984 16.59 10.99 20.68
CA LEU A 984 17.65 11.53 19.85
C LEU A 984 18.18 10.38 18.97
N ARG A 985 18.24 10.57 17.66
CA ARG A 985 18.86 9.65 16.73
C ARG A 985 19.98 10.36 15.99
N TYR A 986 21.20 9.92 16.19
CA TYR A 986 22.39 10.46 15.55
C TYR A 986 22.88 9.51 14.46
N VAL A 987 23.14 10.05 13.25
CA VAL A 987 23.66 9.29 12.11
C VAL A 987 24.89 10.04 11.59
N THR A 988 26.05 9.40 11.64
CA THR A 988 27.30 9.98 11.16
C THR A 988 27.38 9.96 9.63
N ALA A 989 28.29 10.76 9.09
CA ALA A 989 28.60 10.78 7.66
C ALA A 989 29.14 9.43 7.16
N SER A 990 29.77 8.62 8.03
CA SER A 990 30.23 7.25 7.73
C SER A 990 29.09 6.20 7.82
N GLY A 991 27.87 6.59 8.24
CA GLY A 991 26.71 5.70 8.35
C GLY A 991 26.56 5.01 9.70
N ARG A 992 27.40 5.29 10.70
CA ARG A 992 27.18 4.82 12.08
C ARG A 992 25.95 5.51 12.66
N CYS A 993 25.15 4.79 13.45
CA CYS A 993 23.91 5.33 14.02
C CYS A 993 23.81 5.02 15.50
N LYS A 994 23.36 6.00 16.29
CA LYS A 994 23.04 5.84 17.71
C LYS A 994 21.74 6.56 18.05
N SER A 995 20.95 5.95 18.95
CA SER A 995 19.73 6.56 19.48
C SER A 995 19.77 6.60 21.00
N LEU A 996 19.35 7.73 21.57
CA LEU A 996 19.24 7.94 23.02
C LEU A 996 17.84 8.44 23.35
N LYS A 997 17.27 7.99 24.48
CA LYS A 997 16.06 8.60 25.06
C LYS A 997 16.47 9.70 26.02
N VAL A 998 15.87 10.88 25.89
CA VAL A 998 16.11 12.05 26.76
C VAL A 998 14.78 12.58 27.28
N MET A 999 14.77 13.06 28.52
CA MET A 999 13.60 13.60 29.21
C MET A 999 13.64 15.10 29.31
#